data_022877aa007aa5e84dc9f25df8d79f2a
#
_entry.id   022877aa007aa5e84dc9f25df8d79f2a
#
_cell.length_a   1.000
_cell.length_b   1.000
_cell.length_c   1.000
_cell.angle_alpha   90.00
_cell.angle_beta   90.00
_cell.angle_gamma   90.00
#
_symmetry.space_group_name_H-M   'P 1'
#
loop_
_entity.id
_entity.type
_entity.pdbx_description
1 polymer ?
#
loop_
_entity_poly.entity_id
_entity_poly.type
_entity_poly.pdbx_seq_one_letter_code
_entity_poly.pdbx_strand_id
1 'polypeptide(L)'
;NVSASWGFGELEEDRFNVFAVANYDKQERLGAKDRGYTYNYQPGRGLDYSSGTAFPGNWSQGANASNPLAAGGCKGADLIPRNGICRQSLWRYLDLVPETEKTSVFSRATGKLADEHNVSLEYFWSRNDNATQVGPGTLTGLQIDPGTAFYPGNGITPGPGGFVLDPSRPVEVNWRQSVLGPRLQSSQNTGQRLLLGFDGRFAGWDYDIGASYNQNKVVDHIHSGYVDDRAAALGIANGTLNPFGPQTDAGLAYLGSHALSGDFRTSVGRVKGLDARASREIGDWFGAGPAALALGGEFRKEAFHQDIRDFAGNVQSLGVDPAATVSGERNLKAQYAELNVPVLDSLELSAAIRHDKYSDFGSTSNPKYSFRFQPFRQLVLRGAYSEGFRAPSLYELYNPTFTTYTSANYDDPRLCAGGQPSQGGIANRDCAQQFYNATGGNTDLRPETARNVTLGLVYQPLRDLSVGLDFWWIRIANQIAEFPEAAIFADPQAYAGRIVRKTDGSIDHVVTGLANLGKVKTSGVDLSLDYRFPASRYGQFGLDLQGTYVSRYDFQQQIGGQYLDNVGDFQGVGVIARWKHVANATWSRDAWQATLSNRYTSGYNDYDRASHGKVGSWNLWDLAGSYRLSHALGLTLGVKNLFDREPPFSNQTYTFQSGYDPRYTDPYGRILFGRLSYSF
;
A
#
# COMPACT_ATOMS: atom_id res chain seq x y z
N ASN A 1 5.86 3.75 22.25
CA ASN A 1 6.01 5.05 21.62
C ASN A 1 6.55 6.05 22.63
N VAL A 2 7.62 6.78 22.30
CA VAL A 2 8.23 7.86 23.12
C VAL A 2 8.43 9.06 22.21
N SER A 3 8.07 10.25 22.71
CA SER A 3 8.28 11.52 22.00
C SER A 3 8.88 12.54 22.96
N ALA A 4 9.90 13.25 22.51
CA ALA A 4 10.50 14.37 23.25
C ALA A 4 10.58 15.59 22.33
N SER A 5 10.28 16.76 22.88
CA SER A 5 10.45 18.04 22.18
C SER A 5 11.14 19.03 23.09
N TRP A 6 11.97 19.85 22.49
CA TRP A 6 12.71 20.90 23.18
C TRP A 6 12.76 22.14 22.30
N GLY A 7 12.65 23.30 22.89
CA GLY A 7 12.74 24.60 22.21
C GLY A 7 13.45 25.63 23.07
N PHE A 8 14.12 26.56 22.41
CA PHE A 8 14.83 27.67 23.06
C PHE A 8 14.82 28.92 22.19
N GLY A 9 14.67 30.08 22.82
CA GLY A 9 14.65 31.40 22.22
C GLY A 9 13.27 31.78 21.67
N GLU A 10 12.94 33.07 21.74
CA GLU A 10 11.75 33.68 21.16
C GLU A 10 12.17 34.61 20.02
N LEU A 11 11.65 34.34 18.79
CA LEU A 11 12.11 35.02 17.59
C LEU A 11 11.98 36.55 17.66
N GLU A 12 10.96 37.05 18.33
CA GLU A 12 10.72 38.51 18.47
C GLU A 12 11.64 39.14 19.49
N GLU A 13 11.94 38.46 20.61
CA GLU A 13 12.74 38.99 21.70
C GLU A 13 14.24 38.68 21.54
N ASP A 14 14.56 37.41 21.30
CA ASP A 14 15.94 36.91 21.20
C ASP A 14 16.52 37.04 19.80
N ARG A 15 15.72 37.33 18.79
CA ARG A 15 16.03 37.34 17.35
C ARG A 15 16.38 35.96 16.79
N PHE A 16 16.19 34.89 17.55
CA PHE A 16 16.31 33.52 17.09
C PHE A 16 15.34 32.60 17.85
N ASN A 17 15.05 31.49 17.24
CA ASN A 17 14.35 30.36 17.86
C ASN A 17 14.95 29.04 17.33
N VAL A 18 15.14 28.08 18.21
CA VAL A 18 15.56 26.72 17.85
C VAL A 18 14.65 25.74 18.54
N PHE A 19 14.15 24.74 17.79
CA PHE A 19 13.43 23.64 18.39
C PHE A 19 13.79 22.31 17.72
N ALA A 20 13.63 21.23 18.50
CA ALA A 20 13.84 19.87 18.05
C ALA A 20 12.76 18.93 18.61
N VAL A 21 12.38 17.94 17.82
CA VAL A 21 11.45 16.88 18.21
C VAL A 21 12.06 15.54 17.81
N ALA A 22 12.07 14.59 18.75
CA ALA A 22 12.48 13.22 18.52
C ALA A 22 11.33 12.26 18.86
N ASN A 23 11.11 11.27 18.00
CA ASN A 23 10.09 10.25 18.19
C ASN A 23 10.69 8.87 18.00
N TYR A 24 10.28 7.93 18.84
CA TYR A 24 10.54 6.50 18.72
C TYR A 24 9.24 5.73 18.87
N ASP A 25 9.00 4.81 17.96
CA ASP A 25 7.83 3.93 17.94
C ASP A 25 8.25 2.51 17.62
N LYS A 26 7.77 1.55 18.39
CA LYS A 26 7.94 0.13 18.12
C LYS A 26 6.61 -0.58 18.17
N GLN A 27 6.34 -1.39 17.15
CA GLN A 27 5.18 -2.25 17.02
C GLN A 27 5.64 -3.69 16.85
N GLU A 28 5.17 -4.56 17.72
CA GLU A 28 5.40 -6.00 17.63
C GLU A 28 4.56 -6.63 16.52
N ARG A 29 5.02 -7.77 16.04
CA ARG A 29 4.35 -8.58 15.03
C ARG A 29 3.02 -9.14 15.54
N LEU A 30 2.01 -9.18 14.66
CA LEU A 30 0.79 -9.95 14.84
C LEU A 30 0.72 -11.04 13.75
N GLY A 31 0.82 -12.32 14.14
CA GLY A 31 0.75 -13.44 13.22
C GLY A 31 -0.70 -13.82 12.87
N ALA A 32 -0.93 -14.38 11.68
CA ALA A 32 -2.26 -14.84 11.27
C ALA A 32 -2.79 -15.95 12.19
N LYS A 33 -1.90 -16.84 12.69
CA LYS A 33 -2.24 -17.89 13.65
C LYS A 33 -2.88 -17.40 14.95
N ASP A 34 -2.66 -16.12 15.30
CA ASP A 34 -3.20 -15.48 16.51
C ASP A 34 -4.64 -14.97 16.29
N ARG A 35 -5.20 -15.16 15.07
CA ARG A 35 -6.53 -14.75 14.66
C ARG A 35 -7.22 -15.85 13.86
N GLY A 36 -8.04 -16.68 14.53
CA GLY A 36 -8.67 -17.87 13.95
C GLY A 36 -9.53 -17.58 12.71
N TYR A 37 -10.15 -16.40 12.62
CA TYR A 37 -10.97 -16.00 11.46
C TYR A 37 -10.15 -15.81 10.17
N THR A 38 -8.84 -15.70 10.26
CA THR A 38 -7.93 -15.52 9.11
C THR A 38 -7.49 -16.84 8.47
N TYR A 39 -8.01 -18.00 8.93
CA TYR A 39 -7.68 -19.29 8.32
C TYR A 39 -8.04 -19.30 6.84
N ASN A 40 -7.06 -19.64 5.99
CA ASN A 40 -7.13 -19.43 4.55
C ASN A 40 -7.80 -20.56 3.74
N TYR A 41 -8.39 -21.55 4.44
CA TYR A 41 -9.18 -22.63 3.82
C TYR A 41 -10.52 -22.76 4.50
N GLN A 42 -11.54 -22.12 3.94
CA GLN A 42 -12.93 -22.12 4.41
C GLN A 42 -13.87 -22.36 3.21
N PRO A 43 -13.86 -23.58 2.59
CA PRO A 43 -14.57 -23.83 1.34
C PRO A 43 -16.07 -23.63 1.41
N GLY A 44 -16.68 -23.84 2.58
CA GLY A 44 -18.11 -23.53 2.82
C GLY A 44 -18.48 -22.06 2.73
N ARG A 45 -17.47 -21.16 2.71
CA ARG A 45 -17.62 -19.70 2.55
C ARG A 45 -16.93 -19.18 1.28
N GLY A 46 -16.53 -20.08 0.35
CA GLY A 46 -15.89 -19.72 -0.91
C GLY A 46 -14.44 -19.27 -0.78
N LEU A 47 -13.76 -19.58 0.31
CA LEU A 47 -12.37 -19.24 0.50
C LEU A 47 -11.48 -20.50 0.44
N ASP A 48 -10.69 -20.63 -0.62
CA ASP A 48 -9.60 -21.59 -0.75
C ASP A 48 -8.35 -20.87 -1.23
N TYR A 49 -7.53 -20.45 -0.29
CA TYR A 49 -6.24 -19.81 -0.57
C TYR A 49 -5.07 -20.71 -0.12
N SER A 50 -5.27 -22.03 -0.22
CA SER A 50 -4.22 -23.03 0.00
C SER A 50 -3.25 -23.07 -1.19
N SER A 51 -1.97 -23.38 -0.94
CA SER A 51 -0.96 -23.50 -1.98
C SER A 51 -0.95 -24.88 -2.62
N GLY A 52 -0.80 -24.96 -3.94
CA GLY A 52 -0.56 -26.21 -4.67
C GLY A 52 0.82 -26.81 -4.43
N THR A 53 1.77 -26.00 -3.91
CA THR A 53 3.10 -26.48 -3.51
C THR A 53 3.13 -26.79 -2.03
N ALA A 54 3.44 -28.03 -1.67
CA ALA A 54 3.36 -28.55 -0.31
C ALA A 54 4.67 -29.19 0.17
N PHE A 55 4.72 -29.53 1.45
CA PHE A 55 5.69 -30.46 2.02
C PHE A 55 4.95 -31.56 2.81
N PRO A 56 5.17 -32.84 2.48
CA PRO A 56 5.97 -33.41 1.37
C PRO A 56 5.56 -32.86 0.00
N GLY A 57 6.52 -32.80 -0.93
CA GLY A 57 6.33 -32.28 -2.28
C GLY A 57 5.27 -33.04 -3.07
N ASN A 58 4.53 -32.34 -3.91
CA ASN A 58 3.70 -32.94 -4.94
C ASN A 58 4.57 -33.28 -6.14
N TRP A 59 4.27 -34.40 -6.79
CA TRP A 59 4.97 -34.82 -8.01
C TRP A 59 4.00 -35.22 -9.11
N SER A 60 4.43 -35.14 -10.36
CA SER A 60 3.64 -35.52 -11.52
C SER A 60 4.47 -36.24 -12.58
N GLN A 61 3.80 -37.05 -13.38
CA GLN A 61 4.33 -37.65 -14.60
C GLN A 61 3.23 -37.59 -15.67
N GLY A 62 3.42 -36.77 -16.68
CA GLY A 62 2.37 -36.49 -17.65
C GLY A 62 1.17 -35.81 -16.98
N ALA A 63 -0.04 -36.27 -17.29
CA ALA A 63 -1.27 -35.76 -16.71
C ALA A 63 -1.56 -36.24 -15.27
N ASN A 64 -0.80 -37.22 -14.78
CA ASN A 64 -1.01 -37.81 -13.47
C ASN A 64 -0.18 -37.12 -12.40
N ALA A 65 -0.79 -36.82 -11.25
CA ALA A 65 -0.14 -36.20 -10.12
C ALA A 65 -0.44 -36.95 -8.82
N SER A 66 0.50 -36.91 -7.88
CA SER A 66 0.34 -37.51 -6.56
C SER A 66 1.17 -36.79 -5.48
N ASN A 67 1.01 -37.26 -4.25
CA ASN A 67 1.79 -36.86 -3.09
C ASN A 67 2.02 -38.10 -2.21
N PRO A 68 3.16 -38.24 -1.53
CA PRO A 68 3.41 -39.38 -0.64
C PRO A 68 2.32 -39.60 0.43
N LEU A 69 1.60 -38.57 0.83
CA LEU A 69 0.52 -38.62 1.84
C LEU A 69 -0.89 -38.68 1.23
N ALA A 70 -1.04 -38.64 -0.11
CA ALA A 70 -2.35 -38.56 -0.75
C ALA A 70 -3.21 -39.79 -0.47
N ALA A 71 -2.63 -41.00 -0.51
CA ALA A 71 -3.33 -42.24 -0.19
C ALA A 71 -3.85 -42.28 1.25
N GLY A 72 -3.17 -41.62 2.19
CA GLY A 72 -3.58 -41.46 3.58
C GLY A 72 -4.52 -40.27 3.84
N GLY A 73 -4.98 -39.55 2.79
CA GLY A 73 -5.85 -38.39 2.92
C GLY A 73 -5.10 -37.11 3.37
N CYS A 74 -3.83 -36.96 3.02
CA CYS A 74 -2.99 -35.79 3.34
C CYS A 74 -2.94 -35.50 4.85
N LYS A 75 -2.79 -36.53 5.67
CA LYS A 75 -2.73 -36.36 7.13
C LYS A 75 -1.43 -35.62 7.51
N GLY A 76 -1.58 -34.41 7.95
CA GLY A 76 -0.49 -33.52 8.38
C GLY A 76 -1.03 -32.15 8.78
N ALA A 77 -0.25 -31.39 9.55
CA ALA A 77 -0.62 -30.04 9.91
C ALA A 77 -0.68 -29.17 8.64
N ASP A 78 -1.80 -28.49 8.45
CA ASP A 78 -2.03 -27.56 7.35
C ASP A 78 -2.10 -28.18 5.94
N LEU A 79 -2.16 -29.54 5.82
CA LEU A 79 -2.35 -30.21 4.55
C LEU A 79 -3.84 -30.46 4.24
N ILE A 80 -4.20 -30.27 2.97
CA ILE A 80 -5.57 -30.31 2.47
C ILE A 80 -5.60 -31.24 1.26
N PRO A 81 -6.37 -32.35 1.30
CA PRO A 81 -6.47 -33.28 0.17
C PRO A 81 -7.27 -32.64 -0.98
N ARG A 82 -6.74 -32.73 -2.20
CA ARG A 82 -7.44 -32.26 -3.40
C ARG A 82 -6.91 -32.95 -4.66
N ASN A 83 -7.79 -33.67 -5.38
CA ASN A 83 -7.49 -34.26 -6.68
C ASN A 83 -6.19 -35.10 -6.72
N GLY A 84 -5.97 -35.97 -5.72
CA GLY A 84 -4.80 -36.84 -5.65
C GLY A 84 -3.49 -36.20 -5.18
N ILE A 85 -3.48 -34.92 -4.89
CA ILE A 85 -2.34 -34.17 -4.32
C ILE A 85 -2.68 -33.62 -2.93
N CYS A 86 -1.67 -33.16 -2.21
CA CYS A 86 -1.84 -32.41 -0.97
C CYS A 86 -1.57 -30.92 -1.24
N ARG A 87 -2.54 -30.05 -0.91
CA ARG A 87 -2.33 -28.61 -0.84
C ARG A 87 -1.90 -28.22 0.57
N GLN A 88 -1.27 -27.07 0.73
CA GLN A 88 -0.80 -26.62 2.03
C GLN A 88 -1.35 -25.23 2.39
N SER A 89 -1.92 -25.13 3.58
CA SER A 89 -2.24 -23.83 4.18
C SER A 89 -0.96 -23.15 4.68
N LEU A 90 -0.78 -21.87 4.35
CA LEU A 90 0.35 -21.06 4.81
C LEU A 90 0.00 -20.16 6.00
N TRP A 91 -1.23 -20.23 6.47
CA TRP A 91 -1.79 -19.39 7.52
C TRP A 91 -0.89 -19.21 8.74
N ARG A 92 -0.22 -20.28 9.22
CA ARG A 92 0.65 -20.23 10.39
C ARG A 92 1.91 -19.39 10.21
N TYR A 93 2.30 -19.12 8.98
CA TYR A 93 3.56 -18.45 8.67
C TYR A 93 3.38 -16.96 8.34
N LEU A 94 2.15 -16.50 8.13
CA LEU A 94 1.88 -15.17 7.62
C LEU A 94 1.79 -14.15 8.74
N ASP A 95 2.37 -12.96 8.51
CA ASP A 95 2.12 -11.79 9.32
C ASP A 95 0.86 -11.07 8.85
N LEU A 96 -0.05 -10.75 9.80
CA LEU A 96 -1.15 -9.80 9.58
C LEU A 96 -0.65 -8.38 9.73
N VAL A 97 0.23 -8.18 10.71
CA VAL A 97 0.92 -6.92 10.98
C VAL A 97 2.40 -7.24 11.18
N PRO A 98 3.29 -6.68 10.36
CA PRO A 98 4.72 -6.89 10.51
C PRO A 98 5.26 -6.16 11.74
N GLU A 99 6.41 -6.60 12.24
CA GLU A 99 7.19 -5.84 13.21
C GLU A 99 7.70 -4.55 12.57
N THR A 100 7.50 -3.41 13.24
CA THR A 100 8.02 -2.13 12.78
C THR A 100 8.70 -1.37 13.89
N GLU A 101 9.84 -0.74 13.57
CA GLU A 101 10.55 0.17 14.45
C GLU A 101 10.81 1.47 13.70
N LYS A 102 10.38 2.60 14.29
CA LYS A 102 10.47 3.93 13.67
C LYS A 102 11.17 4.89 14.61
N THR A 103 12.17 5.57 14.09
CA THR A 103 12.83 6.68 14.78
C THR A 103 12.79 7.89 13.85
N SER A 104 12.49 9.06 14.40
CA SER A 104 12.56 10.30 13.64
C SER A 104 13.05 11.47 14.49
N VAL A 105 13.77 12.38 13.86
CA VAL A 105 14.22 13.64 14.45
C VAL A 105 13.88 14.75 13.48
N PHE A 106 13.26 15.81 14.00
CA PHE A 106 13.04 17.06 13.28
C PHE A 106 13.62 18.21 14.08
N SER A 107 14.34 19.11 13.44
CA SER A 107 14.86 20.33 14.06
C SER A 107 14.73 21.51 13.11
N ARG A 108 14.47 22.67 13.68
CA ARG A 108 14.46 23.95 12.96
C ARG A 108 15.15 25.02 13.79
N ALA A 109 16.03 25.77 13.16
CA ALA A 109 16.59 27.00 13.68
C ALA A 109 16.12 28.16 12.78
N THR A 110 15.59 29.21 13.37
CA THR A 110 15.17 30.44 12.68
C THR A 110 15.87 31.63 13.31
N GLY A 111 16.39 32.52 12.51
CA GLY A 111 17.04 33.75 12.97
C GLY A 111 16.55 34.96 12.18
N LYS A 112 16.39 36.10 12.84
CA LYS A 112 16.13 37.38 12.18
C LYS A 112 17.43 37.98 11.65
N LEU A 113 17.54 38.12 10.32
CA LEU A 113 18.64 38.83 9.66
C LEU A 113 18.44 40.35 9.77
N ALA A 114 17.21 40.80 9.61
CA ALA A 114 16.73 42.17 9.83
C ALA A 114 15.29 42.08 10.34
N ASP A 115 14.68 43.22 10.64
CA ASP A 115 13.33 43.25 11.30
C ASP A 115 12.26 42.54 10.45
N GLU A 116 12.34 42.63 9.12
CA GLU A 116 11.38 42.01 8.19
C GLU A 116 11.97 40.81 7.43
N HIS A 117 13.14 40.30 7.81
CA HIS A 117 13.81 39.21 7.07
C HIS A 117 14.27 38.12 8.03
N ASN A 118 13.84 36.90 7.75
CA ASN A 118 14.23 35.70 8.50
C ASN A 118 15.03 34.74 7.62
N VAL A 119 15.90 33.99 8.29
CA VAL A 119 16.55 32.82 7.73
C VAL A 119 16.18 31.61 8.58
N SER A 120 15.88 30.50 7.94
CA SER A 120 15.58 29.24 8.65
C SER A 120 16.38 28.08 8.08
N LEU A 121 16.80 27.19 8.96
CA LEU A 121 17.44 25.93 8.62
C LEU A 121 16.64 24.80 9.24
N GLU A 122 16.11 23.89 8.42
CA GLU A 122 15.39 22.71 8.86
C GLU A 122 16.18 21.44 8.53
N TYR A 123 16.22 20.53 9.49
CA TYR A 123 16.72 19.18 9.29
C TYR A 123 15.70 18.17 9.75
N PHE A 124 15.38 17.21 8.88
CA PHE A 124 14.56 16.06 9.17
C PHE A 124 15.32 14.78 8.84
N TRP A 125 15.30 13.85 9.78
CA TRP A 125 15.80 12.50 9.59
C TRP A 125 14.77 11.50 10.12
N SER A 126 14.59 10.40 9.39
CA SER A 126 13.75 9.29 9.84
C SER A 126 14.34 7.95 9.42
N ARG A 127 14.18 6.95 10.25
CA ARG A 127 14.46 5.55 9.95
C ARG A 127 13.25 4.72 10.31
N ASN A 128 12.83 3.86 9.38
CA ASN A 128 11.75 2.91 9.56
C ASN A 128 12.25 1.53 9.14
N ASP A 129 12.37 0.64 10.11
CA ASP A 129 12.70 -0.76 9.92
C ASP A 129 11.39 -1.58 9.96
N ASN A 130 11.18 -2.42 8.96
CA ASN A 130 9.99 -3.26 8.80
C ASN A 130 10.44 -4.69 8.55
N ALA A 131 10.13 -5.63 9.45
CA ALA A 131 10.44 -7.05 9.29
C ALA A 131 9.16 -7.85 9.02
N THR A 132 9.14 -8.59 7.91
CA THR A 132 7.98 -9.36 7.44
C THR A 132 8.32 -10.83 7.34
N GLN A 133 7.42 -11.67 7.86
CA GLN A 133 7.50 -13.11 7.74
C GLN A 133 6.43 -13.63 6.79
N VAL A 134 6.86 -14.53 5.88
CA VAL A 134 5.96 -15.23 4.94
C VAL A 134 6.26 -16.72 4.92
N GLY A 135 5.42 -17.51 4.25
CA GLY A 135 5.59 -18.96 4.17
C GLY A 135 6.96 -19.39 3.62
N PRO A 136 7.40 -20.65 3.91
CA PRO A 136 8.65 -21.21 3.39
C PRO A 136 8.73 -21.09 1.87
N GLY A 137 9.94 -21.00 1.35
CA GLY A 137 10.24 -20.95 -0.08
C GLY A 137 9.65 -22.11 -0.88
N THR A 138 9.48 -21.93 -2.17
CA THR A 138 8.98 -22.97 -3.10
C THR A 138 9.92 -23.13 -4.26
N LEU A 139 10.13 -24.36 -4.67
CA LEU A 139 10.72 -24.73 -5.95
C LEU A 139 9.71 -25.57 -6.74
N THR A 140 9.51 -25.22 -7.99
CA THR A 140 8.56 -25.89 -8.88
C THR A 140 9.24 -26.35 -10.16
N GLY A 141 8.68 -27.37 -10.81
CA GLY A 141 9.22 -27.89 -12.05
C GLY A 141 10.55 -28.64 -11.91
N LEU A 142 10.90 -29.08 -10.69
CA LEU A 142 12.12 -29.86 -10.44
C LEU A 142 11.99 -31.26 -11.05
N GLN A 143 13.08 -31.79 -11.60
CA GLN A 143 13.10 -33.11 -12.18
C GLN A 143 13.83 -34.12 -11.26
N ILE A 144 13.22 -35.27 -11.04
CA ILE A 144 13.84 -36.42 -10.37
C ILE A 144 13.89 -37.55 -11.36
N ASP A 145 15.09 -37.98 -11.70
CA ASP A 145 15.32 -39.08 -12.65
C ASP A 145 15.07 -40.46 -12.02
N PRO A 146 14.62 -41.46 -12.81
CA PRO A 146 14.55 -42.84 -12.38
C PRO A 146 15.90 -43.33 -11.85
N GLY A 147 15.90 -44.05 -10.75
CA GLY A 147 17.12 -44.54 -10.11
C GLY A 147 17.73 -43.63 -9.05
N THR A 148 17.26 -42.40 -8.90
CA THR A 148 17.61 -41.58 -7.72
C THR A 148 16.95 -42.13 -6.47
N ALA A 149 17.58 -41.87 -5.29
CA ALA A 149 17.17 -42.44 -4.01
C ALA A 149 15.71 -42.15 -3.67
N PHE A 150 15.21 -40.97 -4.05
CA PHE A 150 13.88 -40.45 -3.66
C PHE A 150 12.83 -40.56 -4.78
N TYR A 151 13.16 -41.25 -5.91
CA TYR A 151 12.16 -41.44 -6.98
C TYR A 151 10.94 -42.22 -6.44
N PRO A 152 9.69 -41.79 -6.71
CA PRO A 152 8.49 -42.42 -6.17
C PRO A 152 8.37 -43.89 -6.58
N GLY A 153 8.10 -44.78 -5.62
CA GLY A 153 7.98 -46.21 -5.85
C GLY A 153 9.27 -47.02 -5.67
N ASN A 154 10.41 -46.40 -5.35
CA ASN A 154 11.68 -47.07 -5.12
C ASN A 154 11.88 -47.63 -3.69
N GLY A 155 10.86 -47.57 -2.85
CA GLY A 155 10.87 -48.09 -1.47
C GLY A 155 11.08 -47.03 -0.38
N ILE A 156 11.63 -45.82 -0.70
CA ILE A 156 11.77 -44.71 0.22
C ILE A 156 10.56 -43.77 0.10
N THR A 157 10.25 -43.36 -1.12
CA THR A 157 9.08 -42.53 -1.43
C THR A 157 7.94 -43.43 -1.88
N PRO A 158 6.75 -43.38 -1.26
CA PRO A 158 5.59 -44.15 -1.71
C PRO A 158 5.26 -43.86 -3.18
N GLY A 159 4.95 -44.92 -3.92
CA GLY A 159 4.42 -44.79 -5.28
C GLY A 159 2.98 -44.29 -5.29
N PRO A 160 2.42 -43.97 -6.47
CA PRO A 160 1.06 -43.48 -6.59
C PRO A 160 0.04 -44.58 -6.27
N GLY A 161 -1.04 -44.20 -5.57
CA GLY A 161 -2.11 -45.15 -5.23
C GLY A 161 -3.13 -45.43 -6.35
N GLY A 162 -3.09 -44.72 -7.47
CA GLY A 162 -4.16 -44.74 -8.47
C GLY A 162 -3.71 -44.83 -9.94
N PHE A 163 -2.41 -44.87 -10.23
CA PHE A 163 -1.87 -45.03 -11.61
C PHE A 163 -0.49 -45.66 -11.57
N VAL A 164 0.01 -46.12 -12.73
CA VAL A 164 1.34 -46.71 -12.85
C VAL A 164 2.32 -45.68 -13.38
N LEU A 165 3.46 -45.56 -12.73
CA LEU A 165 4.58 -44.73 -13.21
C LEU A 165 5.28 -45.44 -14.38
N ASP A 166 5.74 -44.67 -15.35
CA ASP A 166 6.72 -45.10 -16.34
C ASP A 166 8.12 -45.01 -15.70
N PRO A 167 8.77 -46.13 -15.38
CA PRO A 167 10.04 -46.14 -14.68
C PRO A 167 11.21 -45.66 -15.54
N SER A 168 10.99 -45.38 -16.82
CA SER A 168 12.00 -44.85 -17.75
C SER A 168 12.00 -43.33 -17.84
N ARG A 169 11.02 -42.64 -17.20
CA ARG A 169 10.82 -41.20 -17.32
C ARG A 169 10.97 -40.49 -15.97
N PRO A 170 11.51 -39.28 -15.94
CA PRO A 170 11.57 -38.45 -14.73
C PRO A 170 10.17 -38.09 -14.24
N VAL A 171 10.07 -37.77 -12.94
CA VAL A 171 8.92 -37.12 -12.35
C VAL A 171 9.24 -35.63 -12.13
N GLU A 172 8.26 -34.77 -12.37
CA GLU A 172 8.34 -33.35 -12.04
C GLU A 172 7.85 -33.14 -10.59
N VAL A 173 8.56 -32.34 -9.82
CA VAL A 173 8.28 -32.12 -8.40
C VAL A 173 8.10 -30.66 -8.11
N ASN A 174 7.04 -30.35 -7.34
CA ASN A 174 6.80 -29.06 -6.71
C ASN A 174 7.03 -29.21 -5.19
N TRP A 175 8.07 -28.57 -4.69
CA TRP A 175 8.54 -28.73 -3.32
C TRP A 175 8.48 -27.42 -2.52
N ARG A 176 7.89 -27.49 -1.33
CA ARG A 176 7.97 -26.42 -0.34
C ARG A 176 9.11 -26.70 0.63
N GLN A 177 10.04 -25.75 0.74
CA GLN A 177 11.25 -25.84 1.55
C GLN A 177 10.96 -25.64 3.06
N SER A 178 9.97 -26.38 3.59
CA SER A 178 9.52 -26.22 4.98
C SER A 178 10.63 -26.47 6.02
N VAL A 179 11.65 -27.22 5.65
CA VAL A 179 12.84 -27.50 6.49
C VAL A 179 13.65 -26.23 6.80
N LEU A 180 13.60 -25.22 5.95
CA LEU A 180 14.28 -23.94 6.16
C LEU A 180 13.48 -22.98 7.07
N GLY A 181 12.26 -23.36 7.44
CA GLY A 181 11.35 -22.48 8.16
C GLY A 181 10.76 -21.36 7.30
N PRO A 182 10.07 -20.39 7.92
CA PRO A 182 9.51 -19.26 7.21
C PRO A 182 10.59 -18.35 6.64
N ARG A 183 10.28 -17.69 5.54
CA ARG A 183 11.13 -16.64 4.96
C ARG A 183 10.96 -15.35 5.75
N LEU A 184 12.07 -14.82 6.27
CA LEU A 184 12.12 -13.56 7.01
C LEU A 184 12.95 -12.54 6.24
N GLN A 185 12.34 -11.42 5.92
CA GLN A 185 12.97 -10.27 5.28
C GLN A 185 12.75 -9.02 6.11
N SER A 186 13.63 -8.04 5.96
CA SER A 186 13.38 -6.69 6.44
C SER A 186 13.65 -5.64 5.36
N SER A 187 12.98 -4.52 5.48
CA SER A 187 13.20 -3.33 4.68
C SER A 187 13.49 -2.16 5.62
N GLN A 188 14.68 -1.57 5.47
CA GLN A 188 15.09 -0.38 6.20
C GLN A 188 14.95 0.83 5.29
N ASN A 189 14.09 1.76 5.64
CA ASN A 189 13.89 3.02 4.94
C ASN A 189 14.48 4.17 5.76
N THR A 190 15.47 4.88 5.21
CA THR A 190 16.09 6.07 5.80
C THR A 190 15.79 7.29 4.95
N GLY A 191 15.01 8.23 5.50
CA GLY A 191 14.70 9.51 4.90
C GLY A 191 15.47 10.65 5.56
N GLN A 192 15.96 11.60 4.77
CA GLN A 192 16.54 12.84 5.28
C GLN A 192 16.22 14.03 4.37
N ARG A 193 16.00 15.18 5.00
CA ARG A 193 15.75 16.47 4.34
C ARG A 193 16.53 17.56 5.02
N LEU A 194 17.16 18.40 4.22
CA LEU A 194 17.74 19.67 4.64
C LEU A 194 17.04 20.77 3.82
N LEU A 195 16.56 21.81 4.51
CA LEU A 195 15.94 22.97 3.89
C LEU A 195 16.56 24.24 4.46
N LEU A 196 17.06 25.10 3.61
CA LEU A 196 17.43 26.47 3.91
C LEU A 196 16.34 27.39 3.36
N GLY A 197 15.71 28.17 4.23
CA GLY A 197 14.63 29.10 3.91
C GLY A 197 15.01 30.54 4.18
N PHE A 198 14.53 31.45 3.34
CA PHE A 198 14.57 32.89 3.54
C PHE A 198 13.17 33.43 3.30
N ASP A 199 12.63 34.14 4.28
CA ASP A 199 11.33 34.79 4.16
C ASP A 199 11.39 36.24 4.67
N GLY A 200 10.50 37.06 4.16
CA GLY A 200 10.45 38.45 4.58
C GLY A 200 9.67 39.32 3.63
N ARG A 201 9.87 40.66 3.81
CA ARG A 201 9.22 41.68 2.99
C ARG A 201 10.25 42.59 2.33
N PHE A 202 10.10 42.78 1.02
CA PHE A 202 10.97 43.68 0.26
C PHE A 202 10.17 44.44 -0.79
N ALA A 203 10.29 45.76 -0.81
CA ALA A 203 9.59 46.67 -1.73
C ALA A 203 8.07 46.45 -1.82
N GLY A 204 7.45 46.10 -0.70
CA GLY A 204 6.01 45.82 -0.60
C GLY A 204 5.58 44.44 -1.08
N TRP A 205 6.53 43.55 -1.40
CA TRP A 205 6.30 42.13 -1.67
C TRP A 205 6.69 41.32 -0.47
N ASP A 206 5.79 40.45 -0.03
CA ASP A 206 6.14 39.35 0.86
C ASP A 206 6.77 38.23 0.04
N TYR A 207 7.93 37.73 0.44
CA TYR A 207 8.65 36.71 -0.30
C TYR A 207 9.02 35.50 0.58
N ASP A 208 9.18 34.33 -0.08
CA ASP A 208 9.68 33.11 0.52
C ASP A 208 10.54 32.38 -0.52
N ILE A 209 11.77 32.03 -0.13
CA ILE A 209 12.75 31.35 -1.00
C ILE A 209 13.25 30.12 -0.25
N GLY A 210 13.20 28.96 -0.88
CA GLY A 210 13.64 27.69 -0.33
C GLY A 210 14.69 26.98 -1.18
N ALA A 211 15.75 26.47 -0.54
CA ALA A 211 16.69 25.55 -1.14
C ALA A 211 16.67 24.23 -0.36
N SER A 212 16.35 23.11 -1.02
CA SER A 212 16.16 21.83 -0.36
C SER A 212 17.00 20.71 -0.95
N TYR A 213 17.44 19.79 -0.07
CA TYR A 213 18.00 18.50 -0.43
C TYR A 213 17.23 17.41 0.31
N ASN A 214 16.71 16.45 -0.43
CA ASN A 214 15.98 15.32 0.09
C ASN A 214 16.61 14.02 -0.41
N GLN A 215 16.74 13.02 0.45
CA GLN A 215 17.16 11.67 0.10
C GLN A 215 16.28 10.66 0.82
N ASN A 216 15.91 9.62 0.10
CA ASN A 216 15.31 8.41 0.64
C ASN A 216 16.18 7.23 0.20
N LYS A 217 16.62 6.41 1.18
CA LYS A 217 17.38 5.18 0.93
C LYS A 217 16.62 4.01 1.53
N VAL A 218 16.35 3.00 0.72
CA VAL A 218 15.75 1.73 1.14
C VAL A 218 16.78 0.62 0.94
N VAL A 219 16.97 -0.21 1.97
CA VAL A 219 17.80 -1.42 1.94
C VAL A 219 16.93 -2.60 2.31
N ASP A 220 16.84 -3.58 1.42
CA ASP A 220 16.12 -4.82 1.66
C ASP A 220 17.11 -5.93 2.00
N HIS A 221 16.83 -6.63 3.10
CA HIS A 221 17.70 -7.63 3.72
C HIS A 221 16.99 -8.97 3.90
N ILE A 222 17.70 -10.05 3.58
CA ILE A 222 17.30 -11.43 3.87
C ILE A 222 17.90 -11.85 5.21
N HIS A 223 17.07 -12.29 6.16
CA HIS A 223 17.52 -12.82 7.43
C HIS A 223 17.64 -14.35 7.43
N SER A 224 16.58 -15.05 6.96
CA SER A 224 16.51 -16.52 7.00
C SER A 224 15.44 -17.08 6.07
N GLY A 225 15.43 -18.41 5.90
CA GLY A 225 14.42 -19.13 5.14
C GLY A 225 14.64 -19.12 3.63
N TYR A 226 15.84 -18.75 3.17
CA TYR A 226 16.23 -18.71 1.78
C TYR A 226 17.47 -19.56 1.53
N VAL A 227 17.50 -20.20 0.37
CA VAL A 227 18.63 -21.00 -0.12
C VAL A 227 18.84 -20.66 -1.60
N ASP A 228 20.03 -20.88 -2.12
CA ASP A 228 20.27 -20.82 -3.57
C ASP A 228 19.41 -21.89 -4.28
N ASP A 229 18.45 -21.43 -5.08
CA ASP A 229 17.48 -22.31 -5.75
C ASP A 229 18.14 -23.25 -6.75
N ARG A 230 19.25 -22.84 -7.40
CA ARG A 230 20.01 -23.68 -8.32
C ARG A 230 20.70 -24.81 -7.56
N ALA A 231 21.32 -24.48 -6.42
CA ALA A 231 21.95 -25.48 -5.55
C ALA A 231 20.90 -26.45 -5.01
N ALA A 232 19.73 -25.95 -4.57
CA ALA A 232 18.67 -26.81 -4.08
C ALA A 232 18.12 -27.72 -5.17
N ALA A 233 17.93 -27.24 -6.41
CA ALA A 233 17.54 -28.06 -7.55
C ALA A 233 18.56 -29.14 -7.87
N LEU A 234 19.87 -28.84 -7.87
CA LEU A 234 20.95 -29.83 -8.03
C LEU A 234 20.95 -30.87 -6.91
N GLY A 235 20.74 -30.44 -5.66
CA GLY A 235 20.65 -31.34 -4.51
C GLY A 235 19.48 -32.32 -4.60
N ILE A 236 18.37 -31.92 -5.20
CA ILE A 236 17.24 -32.83 -5.46
C ILE A 236 17.55 -33.76 -6.63
N ALA A 237 18.10 -33.25 -7.74
CA ALA A 237 18.39 -34.04 -8.92
C ALA A 237 19.42 -35.16 -8.65
N ASN A 238 20.41 -34.89 -7.80
CA ASN A 238 21.45 -35.88 -7.44
C ASN A 238 21.11 -36.76 -6.21
N GLY A 239 19.91 -36.55 -5.61
CA GLY A 239 19.45 -37.33 -4.45
C GLY A 239 20.07 -36.94 -3.09
N THR A 240 20.76 -35.78 -2.98
CA THR A 240 21.26 -35.26 -1.71
C THR A 240 20.11 -34.71 -0.83
N LEU A 241 19.11 -34.08 -1.49
CA LEU A 241 17.93 -33.51 -0.84
C LEU A 241 16.69 -34.36 -1.08
N ASN A 242 15.92 -34.59 -0.02
CA ASN A 242 14.64 -35.28 -0.06
C ASN A 242 13.47 -34.31 -0.11
N PRO A 243 12.79 -34.14 -1.25
CA PRO A 243 11.61 -33.27 -1.33
C PRO A 243 10.35 -33.91 -0.73
N PHE A 244 10.37 -35.20 -0.40
CA PHE A 244 9.21 -35.99 0.00
C PHE A 244 9.20 -36.38 1.48
N GLY A 245 10.21 -36.00 2.24
CA GLY A 245 10.33 -36.39 3.63
C GLY A 245 11.44 -35.63 4.38
N PRO A 246 11.77 -36.08 5.59
CA PRO A 246 12.86 -35.51 6.37
C PRO A 246 14.18 -35.51 5.60
N GLN A 247 15.01 -34.50 5.82
CA GLN A 247 16.37 -34.47 5.28
C GLN A 247 17.28 -35.38 6.09
N THR A 248 18.29 -35.95 5.42
CA THR A 248 19.42 -36.56 6.07
C THR A 248 20.37 -35.50 6.68
N ASP A 249 21.31 -35.90 7.53
CA ASP A 249 22.33 -34.96 8.07
C ASP A 249 23.15 -34.33 6.93
N ALA A 250 23.46 -35.09 5.88
CA ALA A 250 24.12 -34.59 4.66
C ALA A 250 23.24 -33.55 3.93
N GLY A 251 21.93 -33.81 3.81
CA GLY A 251 20.97 -32.88 3.21
C GLY A 251 20.84 -31.60 4.02
N LEU A 252 20.81 -31.67 5.36
CA LEU A 252 20.78 -30.48 6.22
C LEU A 252 22.08 -29.69 6.09
N ALA A 253 23.24 -30.34 6.10
CA ALA A 253 24.52 -29.66 5.90
C ALA A 253 24.61 -28.98 4.53
N TYR A 254 24.10 -29.67 3.48
CA TYR A 254 24.03 -29.10 2.14
C TYR A 254 23.16 -27.84 2.07
N LEU A 255 21.95 -27.87 2.63
CA LEU A 255 21.09 -26.69 2.71
C LEU A 255 21.73 -25.56 3.52
N GLY A 256 22.39 -25.87 4.65
CA GLY A 256 23.09 -24.90 5.47
C GLY A 256 24.22 -24.19 4.74
N SER A 257 25.00 -24.93 3.91
CA SER A 257 26.11 -24.36 3.13
C SER A 257 25.66 -23.47 1.95
N HIS A 258 24.38 -23.56 1.53
CA HIS A 258 23.79 -22.79 0.45
C HIS A 258 22.71 -21.81 0.96
N ALA A 259 22.54 -21.68 2.28
CA ALA A 259 21.62 -20.71 2.87
C ALA A 259 22.08 -19.29 2.58
N LEU A 260 21.12 -18.42 2.29
CA LEU A 260 21.37 -17.05 1.89
C LEU A 260 20.90 -16.07 2.97
N SER A 261 21.72 -15.05 3.25
CA SER A 261 21.37 -13.90 4.07
C SER A 261 22.16 -12.66 3.61
N GLY A 262 21.68 -11.46 3.92
CA GLY A 262 22.36 -10.22 3.59
C GLY A 262 21.49 -9.22 2.84
N ASP A 263 22.05 -8.04 2.58
CA ASP A 263 21.41 -7.01 1.80
C ASP A 263 21.35 -7.43 0.34
N PHE A 264 20.15 -7.51 -0.22
CA PHE A 264 19.97 -7.98 -1.59
C PHE A 264 19.56 -6.87 -2.57
N ARG A 265 18.94 -5.78 -2.08
CA ARG A 265 18.55 -4.64 -2.89
C ARG A 265 18.76 -3.33 -2.13
N THR A 266 19.33 -2.33 -2.81
CA THR A 266 19.45 -0.96 -2.31
C THR A 266 18.84 -0.01 -3.32
N SER A 267 17.87 0.82 -2.89
CA SER A 267 17.24 1.84 -3.71
C SER A 267 17.45 3.21 -3.11
N VAL A 268 17.83 4.20 -3.93
CA VAL A 268 18.10 5.57 -3.47
C VAL A 268 17.39 6.57 -4.38
N GLY A 269 16.46 7.31 -3.80
CA GLY A 269 15.84 8.48 -4.42
C GLY A 269 16.44 9.77 -3.89
N ARG A 270 16.74 10.74 -4.74
CA ARG A 270 17.26 12.07 -4.38
C ARG A 270 16.48 13.16 -5.08
N VAL A 271 16.19 14.24 -4.35
CA VAL A 271 15.56 15.44 -4.89
C VAL A 271 16.33 16.66 -4.40
N LYS A 272 16.76 17.52 -5.34
CA LYS A 272 17.33 18.84 -5.06
C LYS A 272 16.36 19.87 -5.61
N GLY A 273 15.94 20.83 -4.79
CA GLY A 273 14.96 21.84 -5.15
C GLY A 273 15.43 23.25 -4.81
N LEU A 274 15.02 24.18 -5.65
CA LEU A 274 15.07 25.61 -5.41
C LEU A 274 13.70 26.15 -5.79
N ASP A 275 13.04 26.85 -4.89
CA ASP A 275 11.78 27.50 -5.12
C ASP A 275 11.77 28.94 -4.58
N ALA A 276 10.98 29.79 -5.21
CA ALA A 276 10.77 31.15 -4.79
C ALA A 276 9.32 31.55 -5.07
N ARG A 277 8.71 32.26 -4.13
CA ARG A 277 7.41 32.88 -4.30
C ARG A 277 7.40 34.31 -3.76
N ALA A 278 6.58 35.14 -4.34
CA ALA A 278 6.33 36.49 -3.84
C ALA A 278 4.84 36.83 -4.01
N SER A 279 4.28 37.57 -3.04
CA SER A 279 2.91 38.04 -3.10
C SER A 279 2.80 39.50 -2.67
N ARG A 280 1.82 40.20 -3.23
CA ARG A 280 1.57 41.61 -2.96
C ARG A 280 0.12 41.99 -3.19
N GLU A 281 -0.40 42.88 -2.38
CA GLU A 281 -1.62 43.66 -2.68
C GLU A 281 -1.37 44.63 -3.81
N ILE A 282 -2.22 44.63 -4.86
CA ILE A 282 -2.04 45.41 -6.08
C ILE A 282 -3.08 46.50 -6.28
N GLY A 283 -3.91 46.77 -5.29
CA GLY A 283 -4.91 47.81 -5.25
C GLY A 283 -6.35 47.32 -5.11
N ASP A 284 -7.19 48.21 -4.68
CA ASP A 284 -8.64 47.96 -4.54
C ASP A 284 -9.34 48.33 -5.86
N TRP A 285 -9.82 47.34 -6.60
CA TRP A 285 -10.41 47.53 -7.93
C TRP A 285 -11.91 47.76 -7.89
N PHE A 286 -12.59 47.30 -6.84
CA PHE A 286 -14.03 47.31 -6.71
C PHE A 286 -14.58 47.95 -5.46
N GLY A 287 -13.72 48.49 -4.57
CA GLY A 287 -14.12 49.07 -3.30
C GLY A 287 -14.45 48.04 -2.20
N ALA A 288 -14.09 46.75 -2.44
CA ALA A 288 -14.37 45.64 -1.53
C ALA A 288 -13.10 45.08 -0.85
N GLY A 289 -12.00 45.78 -0.99
CA GLY A 289 -10.69 45.43 -0.45
C GLY A 289 -9.64 45.17 -1.54
N PRO A 290 -8.36 45.11 -1.16
CA PRO A 290 -7.28 45.01 -2.12
C PRO A 290 -7.26 43.66 -2.84
N ALA A 291 -7.06 43.70 -4.16
CA ALA A 291 -6.68 42.50 -4.94
C ALA A 291 -5.25 42.09 -4.59
N ALA A 292 -4.99 40.79 -4.52
CA ALA A 292 -3.68 40.21 -4.23
C ALA A 292 -3.14 39.39 -5.41
N LEU A 293 -1.88 39.63 -5.75
CA LEU A 293 -1.16 38.87 -6.78
C LEU A 293 -0.05 38.04 -6.13
N ALA A 294 0.01 36.75 -6.45
CA ALA A 294 1.12 35.87 -6.09
C ALA A 294 1.79 35.34 -7.35
N LEU A 295 3.13 35.32 -7.36
CA LEU A 295 3.97 34.76 -8.41
C LEU A 295 4.96 33.78 -7.79
N GLY A 296 5.30 32.72 -8.51
CA GLY A 296 6.33 31.80 -8.03
C GLY A 296 6.97 30.98 -9.13
N GLY A 297 8.12 30.41 -8.79
CA GLY A 297 8.88 29.53 -9.64
C GLY A 297 9.57 28.44 -8.86
N GLU A 298 9.80 27.31 -9.50
CA GLU A 298 10.43 26.13 -8.92
C GLU A 298 11.39 25.51 -9.95
N PHE A 299 12.58 25.12 -9.47
CA PHE A 299 13.48 24.22 -10.17
C PHE A 299 13.74 23.00 -9.31
N ARG A 300 13.61 21.81 -9.89
CA ARG A 300 13.84 20.56 -9.17
C ARG A 300 14.59 19.56 -10.04
N LYS A 301 15.60 18.92 -9.47
CA LYS A 301 16.28 17.77 -10.04
C LYS A 301 15.93 16.54 -9.21
N GLU A 302 15.38 15.52 -9.86
CA GLU A 302 15.04 14.23 -9.30
C GLU A 302 15.97 13.16 -9.85
N ALA A 303 16.41 12.22 -9.01
CA ALA A 303 17.21 11.07 -9.40
C ALA A 303 16.79 9.83 -8.62
N PHE A 304 16.80 8.70 -9.28
CA PHE A 304 16.54 7.39 -8.71
C PHE A 304 17.63 6.42 -9.16
N HIS A 305 18.10 5.59 -8.22
CA HIS A 305 19.09 4.54 -8.51
C HIS A 305 18.78 3.31 -7.67
N GLN A 306 18.89 2.11 -8.26
CA GLN A 306 18.68 0.84 -7.59
C GLN A 306 19.77 -0.16 -8.00
N ASP A 307 20.38 -0.78 -6.98
CA ASP A 307 21.33 -1.88 -7.09
C ASP A 307 20.72 -3.17 -6.53
N ILE A 308 20.95 -4.27 -7.21
CA ILE A 308 20.57 -5.63 -6.79
C ILE A 308 21.84 -6.48 -6.72
N ARG A 309 22.01 -7.23 -5.63
CA ARG A 309 23.18 -8.10 -5.45
C ARG A 309 23.04 -9.39 -6.26
N ASP A 310 24.15 -9.90 -6.78
CA ASP A 310 24.19 -11.08 -7.68
C ASP A 310 23.50 -12.32 -7.10
N PHE A 311 23.70 -12.59 -5.81
CA PHE A 311 23.11 -13.75 -5.16
C PHE A 311 21.57 -13.74 -5.16
N ALA A 312 20.96 -12.55 -5.21
CA ALA A 312 19.50 -12.44 -5.23
C ALA A 312 18.87 -13.04 -6.49
N GLY A 313 19.59 -13.06 -7.62
CA GLY A 313 19.15 -13.70 -8.86
C GLY A 313 19.08 -15.22 -8.80
N ASN A 314 19.69 -15.81 -7.77
CA ASN A 314 19.60 -17.26 -7.54
C ASN A 314 18.37 -17.64 -6.70
N VAL A 315 17.53 -16.69 -6.32
CA VAL A 315 16.32 -16.92 -5.52
C VAL A 315 15.11 -16.42 -6.28
N GLN A 316 14.45 -17.33 -7.00
CA GLN A 316 13.30 -17.02 -7.85
C GLN A 316 12.15 -16.33 -7.08
N SER A 317 11.94 -16.71 -5.82
CA SER A 317 10.89 -16.13 -4.97
C SER A 317 11.15 -14.69 -4.50
N LEU A 318 12.34 -14.12 -4.73
CA LEU A 318 12.62 -12.69 -4.58
C LEU A 318 12.14 -11.87 -5.78
N GLY A 319 12.06 -12.50 -6.96
CA GLY A 319 11.55 -11.88 -8.17
C GLY A 319 12.42 -10.74 -8.70
N VAL A 320 13.74 -10.75 -8.44
CA VAL A 320 14.66 -9.69 -8.85
C VAL A 320 15.69 -10.21 -9.86
N ASP A 321 16.11 -9.33 -10.77
CA ASP A 321 17.18 -9.61 -11.72
C ASP A 321 18.40 -8.73 -11.40
N PRO A 322 19.55 -9.29 -10.98
CA PRO A 322 20.76 -8.53 -10.72
C PRO A 322 21.30 -7.76 -11.93
N ALA A 323 21.04 -8.24 -13.14
CA ALA A 323 21.45 -7.55 -14.36
C ALA A 323 20.63 -6.27 -14.62
N ALA A 324 19.47 -6.13 -13.97
CA ALA A 324 18.58 -4.98 -14.12
C ALA A 324 18.95 -3.84 -13.15
N THR A 325 20.13 -3.26 -13.29
CA THR A 325 20.48 -2.00 -12.62
C THR A 325 19.68 -0.87 -13.21
N VAL A 326 19.03 -0.08 -12.34
CA VAL A 326 18.17 1.03 -12.75
C VAL A 326 18.71 2.34 -12.30
N SER A 327 18.76 3.30 -13.22
CA SER A 327 19.10 4.69 -12.94
C SER A 327 18.23 5.60 -13.79
N GLY A 328 17.62 6.59 -13.18
CA GLY A 328 16.83 7.59 -13.88
C GLY A 328 17.00 8.96 -13.25
N GLU A 329 17.02 9.99 -14.10
CA GLU A 329 17.10 11.39 -13.67
C GLU A 329 16.10 12.22 -14.48
N ARG A 330 15.56 13.27 -13.86
CA ARG A 330 14.80 14.30 -14.57
C ARG A 330 14.90 15.66 -13.91
N ASN A 331 14.67 16.68 -14.71
CA ASN A 331 14.56 18.06 -14.25
C ASN A 331 13.12 18.53 -14.42
N LEU A 332 12.66 19.31 -13.44
CA LEU A 332 11.40 20.05 -13.47
C LEU A 332 11.72 21.54 -13.39
N LYS A 333 11.08 22.33 -14.25
CA LYS A 333 10.98 23.80 -14.14
C LYS A 333 9.51 24.16 -14.11
N ALA A 334 9.08 24.89 -13.09
CA ALA A 334 7.71 25.33 -12.98
C ALA A 334 7.61 26.81 -12.68
N GLN A 335 6.52 27.42 -13.10
CA GLN A 335 6.16 28.80 -12.77
C GLN A 335 4.65 28.90 -12.59
N TYR A 336 4.21 29.77 -11.70
CA TYR A 336 2.80 29.98 -11.45
C TYR A 336 2.47 31.43 -11.13
N ALA A 337 1.22 31.79 -11.38
CA ALA A 337 0.62 33.06 -10.99
C ALA A 337 -0.76 32.79 -10.40
N GLU A 338 -1.10 33.54 -9.37
CA GLU A 338 -2.42 33.52 -8.72
C GLU A 338 -2.88 34.95 -8.46
N LEU A 339 -4.12 35.25 -8.82
CA LEU A 339 -4.78 36.51 -8.59
C LEU A 339 -6.04 36.26 -7.76
N ASN A 340 -6.14 36.96 -6.64
CA ASN A 340 -7.30 36.97 -5.76
C ASN A 340 -7.94 38.35 -5.75
N VAL A 341 -9.25 38.47 -6.00
CA VAL A 341 -9.97 39.72 -6.20
C VAL A 341 -11.24 39.70 -5.36
N PRO A 342 -11.31 40.53 -4.31
CA PRO A 342 -12.58 40.90 -3.66
C PRO A 342 -13.40 41.76 -4.64
N VAL A 343 -14.52 41.19 -5.14
CA VAL A 343 -15.42 41.89 -6.11
C VAL A 343 -16.55 42.61 -5.38
N LEU A 344 -17.01 42.03 -4.26
CA LEU A 344 -17.96 42.58 -3.32
C LEU A 344 -17.47 42.22 -1.92
N ASP A 345 -17.93 42.95 -0.88
CA ASP A 345 -17.66 42.56 0.52
C ASP A 345 -18.03 41.11 0.82
N SER A 346 -18.99 40.60 0.08
CA SER A 346 -19.49 39.20 0.20
C SER A 346 -18.94 38.24 -0.84
N LEU A 347 -18.22 38.69 -1.90
CA LEU A 347 -17.79 37.86 -3.03
C LEU A 347 -16.31 38.08 -3.34
N GLU A 348 -15.57 37.01 -3.23
CA GLU A 348 -14.16 36.89 -3.62
C GLU A 348 -14.02 35.91 -4.77
N LEU A 349 -13.27 36.27 -5.82
CA LEU A 349 -12.91 35.44 -6.95
C LEU A 349 -11.41 35.20 -6.97
N SER A 350 -10.98 33.99 -7.30
CA SER A 350 -9.58 33.66 -7.46
C SER A 350 -9.35 32.92 -8.77
N ALA A 351 -8.25 33.26 -9.45
CA ALA A 351 -7.78 32.59 -10.67
C ALA A 351 -6.29 32.30 -10.53
N ALA A 352 -5.89 31.07 -10.83
CA ALA A 352 -4.49 30.66 -10.82
C ALA A 352 -4.15 29.83 -12.05
N ILE A 353 -2.90 29.88 -12.46
CA ILE A 353 -2.34 29.02 -13.50
C ILE A 353 -0.93 28.58 -13.10
N ARG A 354 -0.63 27.30 -13.27
CA ARG A 354 0.69 26.73 -13.10
C ARG A 354 1.13 26.06 -14.40
N HIS A 355 2.34 26.38 -14.85
CA HIS A 355 2.99 25.74 -15.98
C HIS A 355 4.21 24.94 -15.49
N ASP A 356 4.22 23.64 -15.79
CA ASP A 356 5.29 22.71 -15.44
C ASP A 356 5.96 22.17 -16.71
N LYS A 357 7.29 22.18 -16.74
CA LYS A 357 8.09 21.60 -17.82
C LYS A 357 9.04 20.55 -17.26
N TYR A 358 8.82 19.32 -17.66
CA TYR A 358 9.66 18.17 -17.33
C TYR A 358 10.59 17.81 -18.48
N SER A 359 11.77 17.26 -18.17
CA SER A 359 12.77 16.91 -19.18
C SER A 359 12.45 15.59 -19.92
N ASP A 360 11.56 14.77 -19.39
CA ASP A 360 11.21 13.43 -19.90
C ASP A 360 9.93 13.40 -20.73
N PHE A 361 8.84 14.05 -20.33
CA PHE A 361 7.56 13.94 -21.05
C PHE A 361 6.99 15.27 -21.56
N GLY A 362 7.71 16.40 -21.39
CA GLY A 362 7.29 17.70 -21.91
C GLY A 362 6.63 18.60 -20.86
N SER A 363 5.59 19.34 -21.23
CA SER A 363 5.00 20.36 -20.37
C SER A 363 3.49 20.23 -20.21
N THR A 364 2.99 20.79 -19.10
CA THR A 364 1.55 20.87 -18.80
C THR A 364 1.21 22.21 -18.19
N SER A 365 -0.01 22.70 -18.44
CA SER A 365 -0.54 23.93 -17.86
C SER A 365 -1.87 23.62 -17.17
N ASN A 366 -1.98 24.01 -15.91
CA ASN A 366 -3.08 23.62 -15.04
C ASN A 366 -3.74 24.90 -14.46
N PRO A 367 -4.90 25.30 -14.98
CA PRO A 367 -5.67 26.43 -14.46
C PRO A 367 -6.51 26.01 -13.24
N LYS A 368 -6.77 26.99 -12.38
CA LYS A 368 -7.73 26.90 -11.28
C LYS A 368 -8.55 28.19 -11.20
N TYR A 369 -9.84 28.05 -11.01
CA TYR A 369 -10.77 29.15 -10.76
C TYR A 369 -11.60 28.81 -9.54
N SER A 370 -11.80 29.77 -8.65
CA SER A 370 -12.64 29.57 -7.47
C SER A 370 -13.38 30.84 -7.06
N PHE A 371 -14.44 30.64 -6.32
CA PHE A 371 -15.18 31.73 -5.68
C PHE A 371 -15.49 31.40 -4.23
N ARG A 372 -15.59 32.44 -3.41
CA ARG A 372 -16.11 32.42 -2.04
C ARG A 372 -17.19 33.52 -1.94
N PHE A 373 -18.43 33.09 -1.65
CA PHE A 373 -19.57 34.00 -1.51
C PHE A 373 -20.18 33.85 -0.12
N GLN A 374 -20.20 34.95 0.63
CA GLN A 374 -20.76 35.04 1.97
C GLN A 374 -21.91 36.06 2.00
N PRO A 375 -23.13 35.67 1.57
CA PRO A 375 -24.28 36.59 1.47
C PRO A 375 -24.69 37.17 2.85
N PHE A 376 -24.46 36.42 3.91
CA PHE A 376 -24.65 36.85 5.28
C PHE A 376 -23.70 36.07 6.22
N ARG A 377 -23.49 36.54 7.44
CA ARG A 377 -22.45 36.03 8.35
C ARG A 377 -22.49 34.54 8.63
N GLN A 378 -23.69 33.95 8.57
CA GLN A 378 -23.89 32.54 8.89
C GLN A 378 -23.72 31.58 7.69
N LEU A 379 -23.64 32.09 6.48
CA LEU A 379 -23.57 31.23 5.28
C LEU A 379 -22.37 31.57 4.39
N VAL A 380 -21.54 30.60 4.12
CA VAL A 380 -20.49 30.66 3.09
C VAL A 380 -20.82 29.63 1.99
N LEU A 381 -20.90 30.12 0.77
CA LEU A 381 -20.92 29.28 -0.44
C LEU A 381 -19.53 29.36 -1.08
N ARG A 382 -19.02 28.23 -1.55
CA ARG A 382 -17.73 28.15 -2.22
C ARG A 382 -17.78 27.20 -3.41
N GLY A 383 -17.00 27.48 -4.43
CA GLY A 383 -16.86 26.58 -5.56
C GLY A 383 -15.51 26.71 -6.21
N ALA A 384 -15.04 25.62 -6.80
CA ALA A 384 -13.79 25.61 -7.54
C ALA A 384 -13.86 24.68 -8.75
N TYR A 385 -13.19 25.09 -9.82
CA TYR A 385 -12.79 24.26 -10.95
C TYR A 385 -11.26 24.26 -11.01
N SER A 386 -10.67 23.09 -11.12
CA SER A 386 -9.22 22.97 -11.31
C SER A 386 -8.86 21.82 -12.25
N GLU A 387 -7.83 22.04 -13.04
CA GLU A 387 -7.12 20.99 -13.75
C GLU A 387 -5.83 20.64 -13.00
N GLY A 388 -5.40 19.39 -13.10
CA GLY A 388 -4.18 18.90 -12.48
C GLY A 388 -3.62 17.72 -13.26
N PHE A 389 -2.40 17.34 -12.94
CA PHE A 389 -1.74 16.19 -13.52
C PHE A 389 -0.87 15.48 -12.48
N ARG A 390 -0.54 14.22 -12.76
CA ARG A 390 0.50 13.46 -12.06
C ARG A 390 1.51 12.94 -13.07
N ALA A 391 2.75 13.36 -12.94
CA ALA A 391 3.87 12.76 -13.68
C ALA A 391 4.07 11.30 -13.23
N PRO A 392 4.42 10.36 -14.13
CA PRO A 392 4.96 9.07 -13.71
C PRO A 392 6.17 9.30 -12.81
N SER A 393 6.29 8.57 -11.72
CA SER A 393 7.50 8.61 -10.89
C SER A 393 8.67 7.95 -11.62
N LEU A 394 9.92 8.27 -11.24
CA LEU A 394 11.10 7.60 -11.80
C LEU A 394 11.07 6.09 -11.51
N TYR A 395 10.48 5.67 -10.39
CA TYR A 395 10.27 4.26 -10.08
C TYR A 395 9.27 3.60 -11.05
N GLU A 396 8.14 4.27 -11.34
CA GLU A 396 7.15 3.76 -12.31
C GLU A 396 7.72 3.67 -13.74
N LEU A 397 8.65 4.55 -14.09
CA LEU A 397 9.30 4.53 -15.42
C LEU A 397 10.41 3.47 -15.50
N TYR A 398 11.25 3.37 -14.49
CA TYR A 398 12.55 2.68 -14.59
C TYR A 398 12.71 1.49 -13.64
N ASN A 399 11.70 1.15 -12.81
CA ASN A 399 11.79 -0.05 -11.98
C ASN A 399 12.01 -1.28 -12.86
N PRO A 400 13.00 -2.14 -12.57
CA PRO A 400 13.21 -3.34 -13.40
C PRO A 400 11.98 -4.22 -13.37
N THR A 401 11.79 -4.94 -14.46
CA THR A 401 10.82 -6.03 -14.47
C THR A 401 11.28 -7.10 -13.47
N PHE A 402 10.42 -7.48 -12.57
CA PHE A 402 10.64 -8.56 -11.64
C PHE A 402 9.52 -9.59 -11.76
N THR A 403 9.81 -10.82 -11.39
CA THR A 403 8.86 -11.91 -11.45
C THR A 403 8.40 -12.28 -10.04
N THR A 404 7.10 -12.35 -9.85
CA THR A 404 6.44 -12.84 -8.62
C THR A 404 5.42 -13.89 -9.01
N TYR A 405 4.55 -14.27 -8.09
CA TYR A 405 3.39 -15.11 -8.41
C TYR A 405 2.14 -14.25 -8.53
N THR A 406 1.14 -14.73 -9.29
CA THR A 406 -0.20 -14.14 -9.26
C THR A 406 -0.74 -14.14 -7.85
N SER A 407 -1.49 -13.11 -7.50
CA SER A 407 -2.07 -12.97 -6.15
C SER A 407 -3.12 -14.06 -5.87
N ALA A 408 -3.87 -14.47 -6.89
CA ALA A 408 -4.88 -15.53 -6.85
C ALA A 408 -4.47 -16.78 -7.62
N ASN A 409 -5.19 -17.87 -7.38
CA ASN A 409 -5.11 -19.10 -8.17
C ASN A 409 -5.97 -18.93 -9.43
N TYR A 410 -5.40 -19.26 -10.58
CA TYR A 410 -6.09 -19.24 -11.88
C TYR A 410 -5.98 -20.60 -12.58
N ASP A 411 -6.93 -20.86 -13.48
CA ASP A 411 -6.83 -21.96 -14.44
C ASP A 411 -6.12 -21.45 -15.72
N ASP A 412 -5.21 -22.23 -16.29
CA ASP A 412 -4.71 -21.93 -17.63
C ASP A 412 -5.88 -21.98 -18.62
N PRO A 413 -6.24 -20.88 -19.29
CA PRO A 413 -7.42 -20.84 -20.15
C PRO A 413 -7.35 -21.80 -21.35
N ARG A 414 -6.16 -22.31 -21.70
CA ARG A 414 -5.95 -23.27 -22.78
C ARG A 414 -5.83 -24.70 -22.27
N LEU A 415 -5.07 -24.92 -21.19
CA LEU A 415 -4.71 -26.24 -20.69
C LEU A 415 -5.57 -26.74 -19.53
N CYS A 416 -6.40 -25.85 -18.93
CA CYS A 416 -7.33 -26.17 -17.85
C CYS A 416 -8.66 -25.40 -18.02
N ALA A 417 -9.35 -25.61 -19.13
CA ALA A 417 -10.62 -24.93 -19.36
C ALA A 417 -11.71 -25.49 -18.41
N GLY A 418 -12.34 -24.60 -17.62
CA GLY A 418 -13.42 -24.96 -16.71
C GLY A 418 -12.98 -25.81 -15.51
N GLY A 419 -11.72 -25.65 -15.05
CA GLY A 419 -11.19 -26.32 -13.85
C GLY A 419 -10.80 -27.79 -14.07
N GLN A 420 -10.77 -28.25 -15.31
CA GLN A 420 -10.36 -29.61 -15.68
C GLN A 420 -9.23 -29.58 -16.71
N PRO A 421 -8.21 -30.46 -16.59
CA PRO A 421 -7.14 -30.52 -17.57
C PRO A 421 -7.68 -30.79 -18.98
N SER A 422 -7.30 -29.95 -19.93
CA SER A 422 -7.53 -30.16 -21.37
C SER A 422 -6.44 -31.03 -21.98
N GLN A 423 -6.49 -31.33 -23.27
CA GLN A 423 -5.44 -32.09 -23.95
C GLN A 423 -4.06 -31.42 -23.79
N GLY A 424 -3.09 -32.16 -23.22
CA GLY A 424 -1.76 -31.65 -22.86
C GLY A 424 -1.69 -30.88 -21.53
N GLY A 425 -2.81 -30.74 -20.84
CA GLY A 425 -2.89 -30.07 -19.53
C GLY A 425 -2.56 -31.00 -18.37
N ILE A 426 -1.99 -30.49 -17.33
CA ILE A 426 -1.62 -31.16 -16.08
C ILE A 426 -2.28 -30.44 -14.91
N ALA A 427 -3.09 -31.18 -14.11
CA ALA A 427 -3.92 -30.56 -13.06
C ALA A 427 -3.13 -29.73 -12.06
N ASN A 428 -1.98 -30.20 -11.57
CA ASN A 428 -1.15 -29.53 -10.58
C ASN A 428 -0.22 -28.45 -11.16
N ARG A 429 -0.19 -28.28 -12.49
CA ARG A 429 0.56 -27.24 -13.19
C ARG A 429 -0.37 -26.15 -13.74
N ASP A 430 -1.54 -26.55 -14.26
CA ASP A 430 -2.35 -25.70 -15.10
C ASP A 430 -3.71 -25.33 -14.48
N CYS A 431 -4.18 -26.06 -13.42
CA CYS A 431 -5.49 -25.86 -12.81
C CYS A 431 -5.38 -25.31 -11.40
N ALA A 432 -6.08 -24.21 -11.13
CA ALA A 432 -6.11 -23.54 -9.83
C ALA A 432 -4.70 -23.25 -9.25
N GLN A 433 -3.80 -22.76 -10.08
CA GLN A 433 -2.41 -22.46 -9.72
C GLN A 433 -2.14 -20.96 -9.68
N GLN A 434 -1.14 -20.58 -8.87
CA GLN A 434 -0.49 -19.29 -9.01
C GLN A 434 0.57 -19.40 -10.11
N PHE A 435 0.43 -18.59 -11.15
CA PHE A 435 1.40 -18.49 -12.23
C PHE A 435 2.46 -17.43 -11.93
N TYR A 436 3.62 -17.53 -12.56
CA TYR A 436 4.57 -16.42 -12.54
C TYR A 436 3.95 -15.20 -13.20
N ASN A 437 4.23 -14.03 -12.60
CA ASN A 437 3.73 -12.74 -13.01
C ASN A 437 4.91 -11.77 -13.15
N ALA A 438 5.18 -11.32 -14.37
CA ALA A 438 6.19 -10.31 -14.66
C ALA A 438 5.56 -8.92 -14.52
N THR A 439 6.06 -8.13 -13.58
CA THR A 439 5.64 -6.74 -13.37
C THR A 439 6.86 -5.83 -13.24
N GLY A 440 6.70 -4.54 -13.46
CA GLY A 440 7.80 -3.58 -13.42
C GLY A 440 7.44 -2.22 -13.98
N GLY A 441 8.44 -1.36 -14.16
CA GLY A 441 8.29 -0.04 -14.73
C GLY A 441 7.97 -0.07 -16.22
N ASN A 442 7.51 1.09 -16.72
CA ASN A 442 7.20 1.27 -18.13
C ASN A 442 7.57 2.70 -18.59
N THR A 443 8.55 2.80 -19.46
CA THR A 443 9.04 4.09 -19.99
C THR A 443 8.07 4.78 -20.94
N ASP A 444 7.02 4.06 -21.42
CA ASP A 444 5.99 4.61 -22.31
C ASP A 444 4.82 5.26 -21.54
N LEU A 445 4.89 5.30 -20.20
CA LEU A 445 3.88 5.92 -19.38
C LEU A 445 3.72 7.41 -19.67
N ARG A 446 2.45 7.82 -19.80
CA ARG A 446 2.05 9.22 -19.95
C ARG A 446 1.54 9.78 -18.63
N PRO A 447 1.63 11.10 -18.40
CA PRO A 447 1.03 11.71 -17.22
C PRO A 447 -0.48 11.40 -17.11
N GLU A 448 -0.92 11.18 -15.88
CA GLU A 448 -2.35 11.25 -15.57
C GLU A 448 -2.80 12.69 -15.59
N THR A 449 -4.02 12.95 -16.04
CA THR A 449 -4.63 14.26 -15.96
C THR A 449 -5.93 14.21 -15.19
N ALA A 450 -6.21 15.23 -14.41
CA ALA A 450 -7.41 15.31 -13.59
C ALA A 450 -8.18 16.62 -13.84
N ARG A 451 -9.52 16.55 -13.78
CA ARG A 451 -10.42 17.70 -13.72
C ARG A 451 -11.27 17.56 -12.46
N ASN A 452 -11.24 18.59 -11.65
CA ASN A 452 -11.94 18.63 -10.38
C ASN A 452 -12.93 19.78 -10.37
N VAL A 453 -14.16 19.51 -9.95
CA VAL A 453 -15.19 20.50 -9.67
C VAL A 453 -15.66 20.30 -8.24
N THR A 454 -15.72 21.35 -7.47
CA THR A 454 -16.28 21.32 -6.10
C THR A 454 -17.29 22.44 -5.92
N LEU A 455 -18.36 22.16 -5.16
CA LEU A 455 -19.33 23.14 -4.72
C LEU A 455 -19.67 22.84 -3.27
N GLY A 456 -19.41 23.82 -2.41
CA GLY A 456 -19.58 23.63 -0.98
C GLY A 456 -20.38 24.73 -0.32
N LEU A 457 -20.98 24.38 0.80
CA LEU A 457 -21.61 25.34 1.68
C LEU A 457 -21.17 25.07 3.13
N VAL A 458 -20.98 26.15 3.89
CA VAL A 458 -20.85 26.09 5.33
C VAL A 458 -21.92 26.97 5.94
N TYR A 459 -22.75 26.39 6.80
CA TYR A 459 -23.83 27.09 7.47
C TYR A 459 -23.67 27.02 8.98
N GLN A 460 -23.68 28.17 9.60
CA GLN A 460 -23.54 28.36 11.06
C GLN A 460 -24.84 28.95 11.65
N PRO A 461 -25.92 28.14 11.81
CA PRO A 461 -27.21 28.60 12.28
C PRO A 461 -27.17 29.11 13.72
N LEU A 462 -26.28 28.57 14.52
CA LEU A 462 -26.02 28.95 15.90
C LEU A 462 -24.53 29.30 16.07
N ARG A 463 -24.19 30.09 17.08
CA ARG A 463 -22.80 30.48 17.34
C ARG A 463 -21.84 29.33 17.47
N ASP A 464 -22.34 28.21 18.02
CA ASP A 464 -21.56 27.02 18.37
C ASP A 464 -21.91 25.79 17.53
N LEU A 465 -22.69 25.95 16.44
CA LEU A 465 -23.03 24.90 15.49
C LEU A 465 -22.60 25.27 14.09
N SER A 466 -21.73 24.48 13.50
CA SER A 466 -21.31 24.57 12.11
C SER A 466 -21.64 23.29 11.34
N VAL A 467 -22.23 23.44 10.17
CA VAL A 467 -22.54 22.33 9.24
C VAL A 467 -21.93 22.67 7.89
N GLY A 468 -21.11 21.77 7.37
CA GLY A 468 -20.51 21.85 6.04
C GLY A 468 -20.99 20.72 5.13
N LEU A 469 -21.24 21.06 3.88
CA LEU A 469 -21.52 20.11 2.80
C LEU A 469 -20.66 20.49 1.60
N ASP A 470 -19.84 19.58 1.11
CA ASP A 470 -19.01 19.77 -0.06
C ASP A 470 -19.32 18.69 -1.09
N PHE A 471 -19.91 19.07 -2.22
CA PHE A 471 -20.11 18.22 -3.38
C PHE A 471 -18.87 18.26 -4.26
N TRP A 472 -18.43 17.11 -4.75
CA TRP A 472 -17.24 17.01 -5.59
C TRP A 472 -17.44 16.04 -6.76
N TRP A 473 -16.83 16.41 -7.89
CA TRP A 473 -16.78 15.62 -9.14
C TRP A 473 -15.35 15.62 -9.64
N ILE A 474 -14.78 14.44 -9.80
CA ILE A 474 -13.40 14.26 -10.24
C ILE A 474 -13.40 13.33 -11.44
N ARG A 475 -12.64 13.72 -12.48
CA ARG A 475 -12.39 12.89 -13.65
C ARG A 475 -10.90 12.76 -13.84
N ILE A 476 -10.40 11.51 -13.90
CA ILE A 476 -8.98 11.20 -14.14
C ILE A 476 -8.91 10.52 -15.50
N ALA A 477 -7.92 10.85 -16.30
CA ALA A 477 -7.60 10.19 -17.55
C ALA A 477 -6.15 9.68 -17.51
N ASN A 478 -5.88 8.60 -18.25
CA ASN A 478 -4.57 7.96 -18.33
C ASN A 478 -4.06 7.47 -16.95
N GLN A 479 -4.95 6.96 -16.10
CA GLN A 479 -4.56 6.43 -14.78
C GLN A 479 -3.42 5.42 -14.91
N ILE A 480 -2.36 5.61 -14.15
CA ILE A 480 -1.23 4.69 -14.08
C ILE A 480 -1.51 3.65 -12.99
N ALA A 481 -1.61 2.39 -13.38
CA ALA A 481 -1.79 1.28 -12.45
C ALA A 481 -1.25 -0.02 -13.07
N GLU A 482 -1.07 -1.04 -12.26
CA GLU A 482 -0.81 -2.39 -12.73
C GLU A 482 -2.01 -2.95 -13.49
N PHE A 483 -1.73 -3.68 -14.56
CA PHE A 483 -2.79 -4.32 -15.32
C PHE A 483 -3.41 -5.47 -14.49
N PRO A 484 -4.74 -5.51 -14.28
CA PRO A 484 -5.34 -6.49 -13.41
C PRO A 484 -5.16 -7.93 -13.91
N GLU A 485 -4.59 -8.82 -13.09
CA GLU A 485 -4.45 -10.26 -13.39
C GLU A 485 -5.78 -10.89 -13.79
N ALA A 486 -6.82 -10.63 -12.99
CA ALA A 486 -8.16 -11.16 -13.24
C ALA A 486 -8.71 -10.81 -14.62
N ALA A 487 -8.38 -9.64 -15.18
CA ALA A 487 -8.81 -9.26 -16.52
C ALA A 487 -8.12 -10.12 -17.60
N ILE A 488 -6.83 -10.47 -17.40
CA ILE A 488 -6.09 -11.32 -18.34
C ILE A 488 -6.75 -12.72 -18.43
N PHE A 489 -7.08 -13.32 -17.28
CA PHE A 489 -7.68 -14.64 -17.21
C PHE A 489 -9.18 -14.67 -17.57
N ALA A 490 -9.89 -13.55 -17.36
CA ALA A 490 -11.31 -13.43 -17.74
C ALA A 490 -11.51 -13.31 -19.27
N ASP A 491 -10.58 -12.66 -19.97
CA ASP A 491 -10.63 -12.53 -21.45
C ASP A 491 -9.24 -12.82 -22.06
N PRO A 492 -8.82 -14.11 -22.07
CA PRO A 492 -7.49 -14.48 -22.53
C PRO A 492 -7.26 -14.28 -24.02
N GLN A 493 -8.34 -14.08 -24.81
CA GLN A 493 -8.22 -13.78 -26.23
C GLN A 493 -7.87 -12.31 -26.46
N ALA A 494 -8.58 -11.40 -25.77
CA ALA A 494 -8.29 -9.97 -25.82
C ALA A 494 -6.88 -9.64 -25.29
N TYR A 495 -6.40 -10.41 -24.30
CA TYR A 495 -5.10 -10.20 -23.64
C TYR A 495 -4.06 -11.28 -23.93
N ALA A 496 -4.17 -11.96 -25.10
CA ALA A 496 -3.26 -13.05 -25.49
C ALA A 496 -1.79 -12.63 -25.44
N GLY A 497 -1.44 -11.41 -25.79
CA GLY A 497 -0.08 -10.86 -25.71
C GLY A 497 0.48 -10.68 -24.29
N ARG A 498 -0.37 -10.82 -23.25
CA ARG A 498 0.05 -10.77 -21.84
C ARG A 498 0.22 -12.15 -21.21
N ILE A 499 -0.02 -13.23 -21.96
CA ILE A 499 0.19 -14.62 -21.52
C ILE A 499 1.37 -15.17 -22.31
N VAL A 500 2.54 -15.19 -21.71
CA VAL A 500 3.75 -15.77 -22.30
C VAL A 500 3.75 -17.29 -22.04
N ARG A 501 4.00 -18.08 -23.11
CA ARG A 501 3.95 -19.54 -23.03
C ARG A 501 5.30 -20.18 -23.34
N LYS A 502 5.56 -21.30 -22.70
CA LYS A 502 6.69 -22.20 -23.00
C LYS A 502 6.44 -22.94 -24.31
N THR A 503 7.47 -23.63 -24.78
CA THR A 503 7.41 -24.45 -26.01
C THR A 503 6.42 -25.62 -25.93
N ASP A 504 6.15 -26.12 -24.72
CA ASP A 504 5.15 -27.16 -24.45
C ASP A 504 3.70 -26.61 -24.39
N GLY A 505 3.53 -25.33 -24.53
CA GLY A 505 2.25 -24.63 -24.52
C GLY A 505 1.76 -24.22 -23.14
N SER A 506 2.42 -24.61 -22.03
CA SER A 506 2.08 -24.15 -20.67
C SER A 506 2.41 -22.67 -20.48
N ILE A 507 1.76 -22.03 -19.50
CA ILE A 507 2.09 -20.64 -19.13
C ILE A 507 3.51 -20.61 -18.54
N ASP A 508 4.37 -19.76 -19.11
CA ASP A 508 5.63 -19.37 -18.51
C ASP A 508 5.40 -18.28 -17.48
N HIS A 509 4.80 -17.18 -17.90
CA HIS A 509 4.38 -16.08 -17.01
C HIS A 509 3.28 -15.25 -17.65
N VAL A 510 2.59 -14.47 -16.82
CA VAL A 510 1.69 -13.38 -17.26
C VAL A 510 2.38 -12.04 -17.06
N VAL A 511 1.97 -11.02 -17.81
CA VAL A 511 2.56 -9.67 -17.77
C VAL A 511 1.53 -8.68 -17.26
N THR A 512 1.71 -8.19 -16.03
CA THR A 512 0.83 -7.19 -15.41
C THR A 512 1.46 -5.82 -15.27
N GLY A 513 2.64 -5.58 -15.80
CA GLY A 513 3.39 -4.33 -15.66
C GLY A 513 2.56 -3.05 -15.77
N LEU A 514 3.08 -1.95 -15.26
CA LEU A 514 2.42 -0.65 -15.24
C LEU A 514 1.98 -0.19 -16.63
N ALA A 515 0.78 0.36 -16.71
CA ALA A 515 0.20 0.91 -17.93
C ALA A 515 -0.69 2.12 -17.61
N ASN A 516 -0.88 2.99 -18.60
CA ASN A 516 -1.96 3.96 -18.53
C ASN A 516 -3.28 3.19 -18.79
N LEU A 517 -4.03 2.96 -17.74
CA LEU A 517 -5.37 2.39 -17.83
C LEU A 517 -6.36 3.46 -18.32
N GLY A 518 -7.63 3.17 -18.39
CA GLY A 518 -8.61 4.10 -18.95
C GLY A 518 -8.87 5.36 -18.11
N LYS A 519 -10.12 5.69 -17.95
CA LYS A 519 -10.59 6.88 -17.23
C LYS A 519 -11.25 6.47 -15.92
N VAL A 520 -11.16 7.36 -14.92
CA VAL A 520 -11.95 7.28 -13.69
C VAL A 520 -12.90 8.45 -13.62
N LYS A 521 -14.13 8.20 -13.18
CA LYS A 521 -15.14 9.21 -12.87
C LYS A 521 -15.62 8.95 -11.46
N THR A 522 -15.39 9.87 -10.57
CA THR A 522 -15.86 9.74 -9.19
C THR A 522 -16.55 11.01 -8.73
N SER A 523 -17.57 10.85 -7.90
CA SER A 523 -18.33 11.95 -7.32
C SER A 523 -18.89 11.57 -5.97
N GLY A 524 -19.11 12.56 -5.13
CA GLY A 524 -19.63 12.35 -3.79
C GLY A 524 -19.94 13.63 -3.06
N VAL A 525 -20.22 13.47 -1.77
CA VAL A 525 -20.52 14.53 -0.83
C VAL A 525 -19.76 14.30 0.46
N ASP A 526 -19.06 15.33 0.92
CA ASP A 526 -18.49 15.35 2.25
C ASP A 526 -19.41 16.14 3.18
N LEU A 527 -19.70 15.55 4.34
CA LEU A 527 -20.48 16.13 5.43
C LEU A 527 -19.55 16.43 6.59
N SER A 528 -19.61 17.65 7.13
CA SER A 528 -19.00 18.01 8.41
C SER A 528 -20.04 18.63 9.33
N LEU A 529 -20.00 18.26 10.60
CA LEU A 529 -20.80 18.87 11.64
C LEU A 529 -19.91 19.05 12.87
N ASP A 530 -19.87 20.25 13.40
CA ASP A 530 -19.25 20.58 14.68
C ASP A 530 -20.28 21.30 15.53
N TYR A 531 -20.53 20.78 16.72
CA TYR A 531 -21.43 21.40 17.68
C TYR A 531 -20.84 21.40 19.08
N ARG A 532 -20.68 22.59 19.62
CA ARG A 532 -20.29 22.79 21.01
C ARG A 532 -21.52 23.21 21.83
N PHE A 533 -22.00 22.28 22.65
CA PHE A 533 -23.15 22.53 23.50
C PHE A 533 -22.84 23.71 24.48
N PRO A 534 -23.86 24.48 24.88
CA PRO A 534 -23.68 25.48 25.94
C PRO A 534 -23.07 24.86 27.21
N ALA A 535 -22.12 25.58 27.82
CA ALA A 535 -21.50 25.12 29.06
C ALA A 535 -22.55 24.93 30.16
N SER A 536 -22.41 23.82 30.89
CA SER A 536 -23.34 23.45 31.96
C SER A 536 -22.58 23.13 33.26
N ARG A 537 -23.31 22.99 34.37
CA ARG A 537 -22.73 22.47 35.63
C ARG A 537 -22.08 21.11 35.52
N TYR A 538 -22.42 20.34 34.48
CA TYR A 538 -21.87 19.03 34.22
C TYR A 538 -20.60 19.07 33.31
N GLY A 539 -20.19 20.25 32.87
CA GLY A 539 -19.06 20.48 31.98
C GLY A 539 -19.47 20.94 30.59
N GLN A 540 -18.52 20.91 29.69
CA GLN A 540 -18.62 21.25 28.28
C GLN A 540 -18.74 19.96 27.46
N PHE A 541 -19.78 19.86 26.65
CA PHE A 541 -19.96 18.78 25.68
C PHE A 541 -19.69 19.28 24.26
N GLY A 542 -19.18 18.40 23.41
CA GLY A 542 -18.99 18.65 21.97
C GLY A 542 -19.36 17.42 21.14
N LEU A 543 -19.81 17.65 19.93
CA LEU A 543 -20.08 16.63 18.92
C LEU A 543 -19.41 17.07 17.63
N ASP A 544 -18.57 16.19 17.08
CA ASP A 544 -17.94 16.31 15.76
C ASP A 544 -18.33 15.11 14.90
N LEU A 545 -18.68 15.37 13.64
CA LEU A 545 -18.95 14.33 12.64
C LEU A 545 -18.30 14.71 11.33
N GLN A 546 -17.49 13.83 10.79
CA GLN A 546 -16.89 13.92 9.46
C GLN A 546 -17.29 12.68 8.66
N GLY A 547 -17.96 12.87 7.53
CA GLY A 547 -18.46 11.76 6.73
C GLY A 547 -18.33 12.02 5.24
N THR A 548 -18.05 10.94 4.49
CA THR A 548 -17.98 10.96 3.03
C THR A 548 -18.97 9.96 2.45
N TYR A 549 -19.83 10.42 1.57
CA TYR A 549 -20.71 9.60 0.73
C TYR A 549 -20.20 9.62 -0.69
N VAL A 550 -19.76 8.46 -1.19
CA VAL A 550 -19.37 8.30 -2.60
C VAL A 550 -20.60 7.84 -3.37
N SER A 551 -21.08 8.70 -4.27
CA SER A 551 -22.24 8.41 -5.11
C SER A 551 -21.86 7.58 -6.32
N ARG A 552 -20.64 7.77 -6.84
CA ARG A 552 -20.15 7.17 -8.08
C ARG A 552 -18.64 6.96 -8.03
N TYR A 553 -18.17 5.81 -8.51
CA TYR A 553 -16.79 5.53 -8.86
C TYR A 553 -16.75 4.55 -10.02
N ASP A 554 -16.71 5.09 -11.23
CA ASP A 554 -16.62 4.31 -12.46
C ASP A 554 -15.21 4.37 -12.99
N PHE A 555 -14.63 3.23 -13.31
CA PHE A 555 -13.29 3.14 -13.89
C PHE A 555 -13.26 2.23 -15.11
N GLN A 556 -12.28 2.45 -15.99
CA GLN A 556 -12.00 1.62 -17.15
C GLN A 556 -10.71 0.85 -16.90
N GLN A 557 -10.71 -0.45 -17.15
CA GLN A 557 -9.51 -1.30 -17.04
C GLN A 557 -8.52 -1.09 -18.20
N GLN A 558 -8.97 -0.49 -19.30
CA GLN A 558 -8.17 -0.15 -20.47
C GLN A 558 -8.76 1.08 -21.18
N ILE A 559 -7.93 1.76 -21.99
CA ILE A 559 -8.37 2.93 -22.78
C ILE A 559 -9.51 2.51 -23.72
N GLY A 560 -10.64 3.23 -23.62
CA GLY A 560 -11.84 2.96 -24.46
C GLY A 560 -12.70 1.79 -24.00
N GLY A 561 -12.30 1.07 -22.93
CA GLY A 561 -13.07 -0.03 -22.36
C GLY A 561 -14.38 0.41 -21.69
N GLN A 562 -15.18 -0.55 -21.28
CA GLN A 562 -16.41 -0.31 -20.52
C GLN A 562 -16.08 0.27 -19.14
N TYR A 563 -16.99 1.11 -18.64
CA TYR A 563 -16.92 1.57 -17.25
C TYR A 563 -17.48 0.50 -16.31
N LEU A 564 -16.73 0.19 -15.27
CA LEU A 564 -17.16 -0.67 -14.18
C LEU A 564 -17.47 0.19 -12.96
N ASP A 565 -18.65 -0.01 -12.36
CA ASP A 565 -19.00 0.63 -11.07
C ASP A 565 -18.31 -0.11 -9.93
N ASN A 566 -17.63 0.64 -9.06
CA ASN A 566 -16.85 0.09 -7.94
C ASN A 566 -17.42 0.51 -6.58
N VAL A 567 -18.52 1.26 -6.53
CA VAL A 567 -19.07 1.73 -5.26
C VAL A 567 -19.90 0.63 -4.57
N GLY A 568 -19.36 0.11 -3.46
CA GLY A 568 -19.99 -0.98 -2.72
C GLY A 568 -19.97 -2.32 -3.45
N ASP A 569 -19.09 -2.45 -4.45
CA ASP A 569 -18.97 -3.61 -5.30
C ASP A 569 -17.52 -3.94 -5.59
N PHE A 570 -17.08 -5.17 -5.29
CA PHE A 570 -15.71 -5.58 -5.54
C PHE A 570 -15.49 -5.75 -7.05
N GLN A 571 -14.64 -4.91 -7.64
CA GLN A 571 -14.30 -4.95 -9.05
C GLN A 571 -12.78 -4.90 -9.22
N GLY A 572 -12.22 -5.88 -9.93
CA GLY A 572 -10.79 -5.92 -10.23
C GLY A 572 -9.92 -5.84 -8.97
N VAL A 573 -9.42 -4.66 -8.66
CA VAL A 573 -8.43 -4.43 -7.60
C VAL A 573 -9.01 -4.09 -6.22
N GLY A 574 -10.33 -3.98 -6.07
CA GLY A 574 -10.91 -3.65 -4.77
C GLY A 574 -12.30 -3.04 -4.83
N VAL A 575 -12.69 -2.34 -3.79
CA VAL A 575 -14.00 -1.71 -3.63
C VAL A 575 -13.88 -0.29 -3.08
N ILE A 576 -14.79 0.59 -3.47
CA ILE A 576 -14.97 1.90 -2.86
C ILE A 576 -16.16 1.84 -1.91
N ALA A 577 -15.93 2.10 -0.63
CA ALA A 577 -17.02 2.13 0.35
C ALA A 577 -17.96 3.29 0.05
N ARG A 578 -19.28 3.01 0.06
CA ARG A 578 -20.31 4.03 -0.23
C ARG A 578 -20.38 5.11 0.83
N TRP A 579 -20.21 4.75 2.09
CA TRP A 579 -20.24 5.67 3.22
C TRP A 579 -19.15 5.36 4.22
N LYS A 580 -18.42 6.38 4.64
CA LYS A 580 -17.48 6.34 5.78
C LYS A 580 -17.72 7.55 6.65
N HIS A 581 -17.62 7.37 7.98
CA HIS A 581 -17.60 8.49 8.89
C HIS A 581 -16.74 8.24 10.13
N VAL A 582 -16.32 9.34 10.73
CA VAL A 582 -15.82 9.41 12.11
C VAL A 582 -16.71 10.40 12.86
N ALA A 583 -17.24 9.96 13.99
CA ALA A 583 -18.03 10.80 14.90
C ALA A 583 -17.37 10.78 16.29
N ASN A 584 -17.22 11.95 16.89
CA ASN A 584 -16.64 12.09 18.22
C ASN A 584 -17.61 12.83 19.13
N ALA A 585 -17.91 12.24 20.29
CA ALA A 585 -18.56 12.92 21.38
C ALA A 585 -17.51 13.20 22.46
N THR A 586 -17.33 14.48 22.77
CA THR A 586 -16.34 14.95 23.74
C THR A 586 -17.03 15.52 24.97
N TRP A 587 -16.45 15.30 26.13
CA TRP A 587 -16.80 15.90 27.38
C TRP A 587 -15.57 16.42 28.08
N SER A 588 -15.65 17.63 28.63
CA SER A 588 -14.57 18.19 29.45
C SER A 588 -15.14 18.93 30.65
N ARG A 589 -14.49 18.75 31.80
CA ARG A 589 -14.78 19.47 33.03
C ARG A 589 -13.55 19.54 33.91
N ASP A 590 -13.14 20.77 34.26
CA ASP A 590 -11.95 21.04 35.07
C ASP A 590 -10.70 20.38 34.49
N ALA A 591 -10.12 19.39 35.20
CA ALA A 591 -8.95 18.64 34.75
C ALA A 591 -9.30 17.39 33.93
N TRP A 592 -10.57 17.04 33.79
CA TRP A 592 -11.04 15.83 33.11
C TRP A 592 -11.44 16.10 31.67
N GLN A 593 -11.13 15.18 30.79
CA GLN A 593 -11.64 15.11 29.44
C GLN A 593 -11.95 13.65 29.06
N ALA A 594 -13.06 13.42 28.38
CA ALA A 594 -13.39 12.11 27.81
C ALA A 594 -13.81 12.27 26.35
N THR A 595 -13.47 11.30 25.53
CA THR A 595 -13.85 11.24 24.11
C THR A 595 -14.37 9.83 23.79
N LEU A 596 -15.58 9.76 23.27
CA LEU A 596 -16.13 8.55 22.65
C LEU A 596 -16.13 8.77 21.14
N SER A 597 -15.41 7.90 20.42
CA SER A 597 -15.30 7.97 18.97
C SER A 597 -15.98 6.79 18.31
N ASN A 598 -16.70 7.04 17.22
CA ASN A 598 -17.25 6.01 16.35
C ASN A 598 -16.61 6.13 14.97
N ARG A 599 -16.08 5.01 14.45
CA ARG A 599 -15.55 4.88 13.09
C ARG A 599 -16.40 3.86 12.34
N TYR A 600 -16.95 4.28 11.21
CA TYR A 600 -17.85 3.44 10.42
C TYR A 600 -17.43 3.40 8.95
N THR A 601 -17.48 2.22 8.37
CA THR A 601 -17.34 1.99 6.92
C THR A 601 -18.48 1.06 6.48
N SER A 602 -19.20 1.42 5.42
CA SER A 602 -20.30 0.60 4.89
C SER A 602 -19.78 -0.74 4.34
N GLY A 603 -20.63 -1.77 4.42
CA GLY A 603 -20.39 -3.05 3.78
C GLY A 603 -20.47 -2.98 2.25
N TYR A 604 -20.10 -4.09 1.58
CA TYR A 604 -20.01 -4.18 0.13
C TYR A 604 -20.26 -5.61 -0.37
N ASN A 605 -20.43 -5.78 -1.68
CA ASN A 605 -20.49 -7.09 -2.32
C ASN A 605 -19.08 -7.69 -2.39
N ASP A 606 -18.93 -8.94 -1.96
CA ASP A 606 -17.65 -9.62 -1.85
C ASP A 606 -17.03 -9.97 -3.20
N TYR A 607 -15.79 -10.44 -3.18
CA TYR A 607 -14.99 -10.84 -4.35
C TYR A 607 -15.67 -11.96 -5.14
N ASP A 608 -15.95 -13.09 -4.51
CA ASP A 608 -16.79 -14.16 -5.08
C ASP A 608 -18.19 -14.14 -4.47
N ARG A 609 -19.12 -13.49 -5.17
CA ARG A 609 -20.51 -13.33 -4.73
C ARG A 609 -21.32 -14.62 -4.76
N ALA A 610 -20.91 -15.60 -5.55
CA ALA A 610 -21.64 -16.87 -5.64
C ALA A 610 -21.49 -17.67 -4.35
N SER A 611 -20.31 -17.60 -3.73
CA SER A 611 -19.98 -18.33 -2.51
C SER A 611 -20.23 -17.51 -1.23
N HIS A 612 -20.02 -16.15 -1.30
CA HIS A 612 -20.28 -15.26 -0.18
C HIS A 612 -20.73 -13.89 -0.69
N GLY A 613 -22.03 -13.60 -0.57
CA GLY A 613 -22.65 -12.46 -1.26
C GLY A 613 -22.18 -11.08 -0.79
N LYS A 614 -21.96 -10.88 0.53
CA LYS A 614 -21.71 -9.54 1.09
C LYS A 614 -20.73 -9.57 2.27
N VAL A 615 -19.84 -8.60 2.28
CA VAL A 615 -19.04 -8.22 3.46
C VAL A 615 -19.81 -7.22 4.31
N GLY A 616 -19.89 -7.48 5.60
CA GLY A 616 -20.61 -6.63 6.57
C GLY A 616 -19.94 -5.25 6.72
N SER A 617 -20.68 -4.30 7.32
CA SER A 617 -20.12 -3.00 7.69
C SER A 617 -19.06 -3.13 8.78
N TRP A 618 -18.05 -2.26 8.74
CA TRP A 618 -17.03 -2.13 9.78
C TRP A 618 -17.36 -0.94 10.68
N ASN A 619 -17.70 -1.20 11.94
CA ASN A 619 -18.17 -0.20 12.89
C ASN A 619 -17.43 -0.37 14.22
N LEU A 620 -16.57 0.56 14.55
CA LEU A 620 -15.70 0.55 15.73
C LEU A 620 -16.05 1.68 16.68
N TRP A 621 -15.94 1.39 17.97
CA TRP A 621 -16.07 2.38 19.03
C TRP A 621 -14.81 2.44 19.85
N ASP A 622 -14.30 3.63 20.08
CA ASP A 622 -13.10 3.89 20.88
C ASP A 622 -13.49 4.82 22.04
N LEU A 623 -12.95 4.57 23.23
CA LEU A 623 -13.14 5.42 24.41
C LEU A 623 -11.81 5.83 24.98
N ALA A 624 -11.60 7.12 25.21
CA ALA A 624 -10.42 7.64 25.88
C ALA A 624 -10.82 8.64 26.97
N GLY A 625 -10.11 8.61 28.08
CA GLY A 625 -10.21 9.58 29.16
C GLY A 625 -8.86 10.17 29.49
N SER A 626 -8.79 11.49 29.66
CA SER A 626 -7.57 12.22 30.06
C SER A 626 -7.80 12.93 31.37
N TYR A 627 -6.78 12.98 32.19
CA TYR A 627 -6.76 13.72 33.44
C TYR A 627 -5.47 14.53 33.56
N ARG A 628 -5.58 15.81 33.85
CA ARG A 628 -4.46 16.71 34.12
C ARG A 628 -4.10 16.66 35.60
N LEU A 629 -3.06 15.88 35.90
CA LEU A 629 -2.55 15.67 37.26
C LEU A 629 -1.95 16.95 37.87
N SER A 630 -1.28 17.76 37.02
CA SER A 630 -0.74 19.08 37.37
C SER A 630 -0.67 19.95 36.13
N HIS A 631 -0.17 21.18 36.21
CA HIS A 631 0.09 22.03 35.06
C HIS A 631 1.09 21.38 34.09
N ALA A 632 2.00 20.57 34.60
CA ALA A 632 3.06 19.93 33.83
C ALA A 632 2.74 18.47 33.42
N LEU A 633 1.84 17.77 34.13
CA LEU A 633 1.67 16.33 34.00
C LEU A 633 0.24 15.96 33.60
N GLY A 634 0.11 15.22 32.50
CA GLY A 634 -1.15 14.67 31.99
C GLY A 634 -1.10 13.17 31.82
N LEU A 635 -2.22 12.49 32.15
CA LEU A 635 -2.43 11.07 31.93
C LEU A 635 -3.61 10.86 31.01
N THR A 636 -3.47 10.01 29.99
CA THR A 636 -4.57 9.53 29.15
C THR A 636 -4.62 8.02 29.18
N LEU A 637 -5.80 7.46 29.42
CA LEU A 637 -6.09 6.03 29.30
C LEU A 637 -7.19 5.82 28.27
N GLY A 638 -7.13 4.73 27.52
CA GLY A 638 -8.15 4.49 26.52
C GLY A 638 -8.22 3.05 26.02
N VAL A 639 -9.31 2.79 25.33
CA VAL A 639 -9.64 1.51 24.70
C VAL A 639 -10.01 1.79 23.25
N LYS A 640 -9.26 1.23 22.30
CA LYS A 640 -9.67 1.17 20.89
C LYS A 640 -10.43 -0.12 20.66
N ASN A 641 -11.41 -0.09 19.76
CA ASN A 641 -12.32 -1.21 19.50
C ASN A 641 -12.94 -1.75 20.80
N LEU A 642 -13.70 -0.90 21.49
CA LEU A 642 -14.28 -1.13 22.82
C LEU A 642 -15.05 -2.46 22.91
N PHE A 643 -15.74 -2.86 21.83
CA PHE A 643 -16.56 -4.05 21.76
C PHE A 643 -15.84 -5.29 21.22
N ASP A 644 -14.51 -5.19 21.00
CA ASP A 644 -13.66 -6.28 20.47
C ASP A 644 -14.19 -6.90 19.17
N ARG A 645 -14.65 -6.04 18.27
CA ARG A 645 -15.26 -6.47 17.02
C ARG A 645 -14.18 -7.03 16.08
N GLU A 646 -14.38 -8.25 15.61
CA GLU A 646 -13.60 -8.87 14.56
C GLU A 646 -13.93 -8.25 13.20
N PRO A 647 -12.95 -8.19 12.26
CA PRO A 647 -13.21 -7.82 10.87
C PRO A 647 -14.32 -8.66 10.24
N PRO A 648 -15.22 -8.08 9.44
CA PRO A 648 -16.18 -8.85 8.69
C PRO A 648 -15.47 -9.77 7.70
N PHE A 649 -15.98 -11.00 7.57
CA PHE A 649 -15.42 -11.97 6.64
C PHE A 649 -15.50 -11.48 5.20
N SER A 650 -14.40 -11.70 4.45
CA SER A 650 -14.31 -11.58 3.00
C SER A 650 -13.60 -12.80 2.42
N ASN A 651 -14.09 -13.31 1.29
CA ASN A 651 -13.47 -14.39 0.55
C ASN A 651 -12.46 -13.91 -0.50
N GLN A 652 -12.01 -12.65 -0.39
CA GLN A 652 -11.03 -12.08 -1.29
C GLN A 652 -9.71 -12.88 -1.25
N THR A 653 -9.07 -13.01 -2.43
CA THR A 653 -7.77 -13.63 -2.61
C THR A 653 -6.75 -12.67 -3.23
N TYR A 654 -7.06 -11.38 -3.24
CA TYR A 654 -6.21 -10.33 -3.81
C TYR A 654 -4.97 -10.03 -2.95
N THR A 655 -5.06 -10.28 -1.65
CA THR A 655 -3.93 -10.16 -0.71
C THR A 655 -3.64 -11.52 -0.06
N PHE A 656 -2.42 -11.70 0.44
CA PHE A 656 -2.04 -12.95 1.14
C PHE A 656 -2.75 -13.12 2.48
N GLN A 657 -3.21 -12.05 3.11
CA GLN A 657 -4.07 -12.11 4.29
C GLN A 657 -5.49 -12.54 3.88
N SER A 658 -6.03 -13.53 4.54
CA SER A 658 -7.28 -14.19 4.17
C SER A 658 -8.34 -14.07 5.26
N GLY A 659 -9.60 -14.32 4.89
CA GLY A 659 -10.75 -14.32 5.80
C GLY A 659 -11.29 -12.93 6.14
N TYR A 660 -10.61 -11.88 5.72
CA TYR A 660 -11.03 -10.48 5.78
C TYR A 660 -10.32 -9.68 4.67
N ASP A 661 -10.69 -8.42 4.48
CA ASP A 661 -9.96 -7.56 3.55
C ASP A 661 -9.12 -6.53 4.32
N PRO A 662 -7.78 -6.68 4.36
CA PRO A 662 -6.87 -5.83 5.14
C PRO A 662 -6.78 -4.38 4.61
N ARG A 663 -7.28 -4.10 3.41
CA ARG A 663 -7.32 -2.76 2.83
C ARG A 663 -8.41 -1.89 3.46
N TYR A 664 -9.41 -2.48 4.10
CA TYR A 664 -10.60 -1.79 4.62
C TYR A 664 -10.81 -2.00 6.12
N THR A 665 -10.21 -3.03 6.70
CA THR A 665 -10.37 -3.43 8.10
C THR A 665 -9.03 -3.82 8.70
N ASP A 666 -8.87 -3.61 10.00
CA ASP A 666 -7.65 -3.96 10.72
C ASP A 666 -7.84 -5.21 11.61
N PRO A 667 -6.80 -6.03 11.81
CA PRO A 667 -6.88 -7.28 12.54
C PRO A 667 -6.56 -7.16 14.05
N TYR A 668 -6.40 -5.96 14.59
CA TYR A 668 -5.86 -5.78 15.94
C TYR A 668 -6.77 -6.29 17.05
N GLY A 669 -8.12 -6.23 16.89
CA GLY A 669 -9.05 -6.45 17.97
C GLY A 669 -9.06 -5.30 18.99
N ARG A 670 -9.36 -5.57 20.26
CA ARG A 670 -9.36 -4.57 21.33
C ARG A 670 -7.94 -4.20 21.74
N ILE A 671 -7.64 -2.89 21.81
CA ILE A 671 -6.35 -2.36 22.25
C ILE A 671 -6.57 -1.46 23.47
N LEU A 672 -5.89 -1.79 24.57
CA LEU A 672 -5.77 -0.92 25.72
C LEU A 672 -4.51 -0.06 25.57
N PHE A 673 -4.62 1.23 25.86
CA PHE A 673 -3.46 2.13 25.79
C PHE A 673 -3.42 3.12 26.95
N GLY A 674 -2.21 3.51 27.33
CA GLY A 674 -1.95 4.57 28.26
C GLY A 674 -0.91 5.55 27.70
N ARG A 675 -1.09 6.85 27.98
CA ARG A 675 -0.15 7.91 27.61
C ARG A 675 0.11 8.80 28.82
N LEU A 676 1.38 9.04 29.10
CA LEU A 676 1.83 10.03 30.06
C LEU A 676 2.51 11.18 29.30
N SER A 677 2.12 12.41 29.58
CA SER A 677 2.72 13.61 29.00
C SER A 677 3.25 14.51 30.11
N TYR A 678 4.47 15.00 29.95
CA TYR A 678 5.12 15.92 30.87
C TYR A 678 5.68 17.13 30.11
N SER A 679 5.38 18.33 30.58
CA SER A 679 5.91 19.60 30.07
C SER A 679 6.71 20.30 31.18
N PHE A 680 7.90 20.77 30.86
CA PHE A 680 8.81 21.44 31.81
C PHE A 680 9.17 22.85 31.33
#